data_947b5e860d0980d62986f081b17bce4f
#
_entry.id   947b5e860d0980d62986f081b17bce4f
#
_cell.length_a   1.000
_cell.length_b   1.000
_cell.length_c   1.000
_cell.angle_alpha   90.00
_cell.angle_beta   90.00
_cell.angle_gamma   90.00
#
_symmetry.space_group_name_H-M   'P 1'
#
loop_
_entity.id
_entity.type
_entity.pdbx_description
1 polymer ?
#
loop_
_entity_poly.entity_id
_entity_poly.type
_entity_poly.pdbx_seq_one_letter_code
_entity_poly.pdbx_strand_id
1 'polypeptide(L)'
;MTQLEAKCPFHATAGGGTSNLDWWPHQLRLDLLNQHSERSNPLGTEFDYASEFAKLDYHALKADLRKLMTDSKDWWPADFGHYGGLFIRMSWHSAGTYRVGDGRGGGGRGQQRFAPLNSWPDNVNLDKARRLLWPIKQKYGQKISWADLIILTGNVALETMGFRTFGFGAGREDTWEPDQDVYWGRETTWLGGDVRYAHGSEGVVKPADEGVLVSDDDADGDVHSRKLENPLAAVQMGLIYVNPEGPDGNPDPIKAAIDIRDTFGRMAMDDEETVALIAGGHSFGKTHGAGPADNVDVEPEAAGLEHQGLGWANKFRSGKGGDTITSGLEVTWTRTPAQWSHDFFEILFGNEWELTKSPAGAHQWVAKNAEAVIPDAHDPSKKHRPTMLTTDLSLRLDPAYEKISRRFLEDPQAFADAFARAWFKLTHRDMGPRARYLGPEVPAETFIWQDPVPEAPKAQISAGDVAALKQQIAAAGLSVAELVSTAWASASTFRGSDKRGGANGARIRLAPQKDWAVNQPRQLAKVLAALEKIQAGFKGDGGAQVSLADLIVLAGNVGVEQAAKAGGHDVSVPFNAGRTDASQEQTDVESFAVLEPYADGFRNYVKGRYSVPAEALLIDKAQLLTLTGPELTALVGGLRVLGANVDGNTQGVLTERPGTLSNDFFVNLLDMGTQWKASGDGYEGSSRNGGGKRWTGSRADLVFGSNSVLRAVAEVYASADGEKKFVQDFVAAWARVMELDRYDLHR
;
A
#
# COMPACT_ATOMS: atom_id res chain seq x y z
N MET A 1 7.15 14.31 34.35
CA MET A 1 8.40 13.54 34.13
C MET A 1 8.04 12.08 34.36
N THR A 2 7.55 11.41 33.37
CA THR A 2 7.33 9.96 33.39
C THR A 2 8.66 9.30 33.08
N GLN A 3 9.15 8.49 34.00
CA GLN A 3 10.31 7.63 33.83
C GLN A 3 10.03 6.74 32.60
N LEU A 4 10.83 6.89 31.55
CA LEU A 4 10.94 5.91 30.49
C LEU A 4 11.42 4.61 31.14
N GLU A 5 10.60 3.59 31.11
CA GLU A 5 10.93 2.24 31.54
C GLU A 5 12.23 1.78 30.88
N ALA A 6 13.00 1.04 31.62
CA ALA A 6 14.31 0.55 31.21
C ALA A 6 14.20 -0.16 29.83
N LYS A 7 14.82 0.42 28.84
CA LYS A 7 14.95 -0.20 27.50
C LYS A 7 15.60 -1.56 27.65
N CYS A 8 15.04 -2.58 27.02
CA CYS A 8 15.63 -3.91 26.93
C CYS A 8 17.10 -3.79 26.51
N PRO A 9 18.06 -4.43 27.24
CA PRO A 9 19.49 -4.31 26.96
C PRO A 9 19.89 -4.77 25.54
N PHE A 10 19.00 -5.40 24.79
CA PHE A 10 19.22 -5.84 23.41
C PHE A 10 18.89 -4.77 22.36
N HIS A 11 18.37 -3.59 22.74
CA HIS A 11 18.24 -2.45 21.84
C HIS A 11 19.52 -1.63 21.67
N ALA A 12 20.58 -1.93 22.40
CA ALA A 12 21.90 -1.40 22.11
C ALA A 12 22.54 -2.28 21.04
N THR A 13 22.46 -1.87 19.78
CA THR A 13 23.27 -2.46 18.72
C THR A 13 24.74 -2.40 19.12
N ALA A 14 25.46 -3.51 18.96
CA ALA A 14 26.90 -3.54 19.22
C ALA A 14 27.58 -2.44 18.39
N GLY A 15 28.25 -1.49 19.06
CA GLY A 15 28.83 -0.32 18.44
C GLY A 15 27.87 0.87 18.23
N GLY A 16 26.62 0.75 18.65
CA GLY A 16 25.65 1.84 18.59
C GLY A 16 25.94 2.89 19.65
N GLY A 17 26.35 4.08 19.21
CA GLY A 17 26.32 5.28 20.04
C GLY A 17 24.87 5.70 20.32
N THR A 18 24.70 6.79 21.06
CA THR A 18 23.41 7.44 21.27
C THR A 18 22.78 7.79 19.92
N SER A 19 21.55 7.35 19.67
CA SER A 19 20.83 7.71 18.45
C SER A 19 20.31 9.14 18.55
N ASN A 20 20.19 9.84 17.40
CA ASN A 20 19.57 11.15 17.39
C ASN A 20 18.13 11.13 17.92
N LEU A 21 17.43 10.00 17.84
CA LEU A 21 16.10 9.80 18.40
C LEU A 21 16.07 9.96 19.94
N ASP A 22 17.20 9.73 20.63
CA ASP A 22 17.26 9.83 22.09
C ASP A 22 17.30 11.29 22.58
N TRP A 23 17.74 12.23 21.73
CA TRP A 23 17.86 13.65 22.08
C TRP A 23 17.39 14.62 20.98
N TRP A 24 16.94 14.11 19.83
CA TRP A 24 16.27 14.89 18.78
C TRP A 24 14.95 14.24 18.39
N PRO A 25 13.81 14.61 18.99
CA PRO A 25 12.52 13.93 18.80
C PRO A 25 11.94 14.07 17.39
N HIS A 26 12.42 15.01 16.59
CA HIS A 26 11.90 15.28 15.24
C HIS A 26 12.84 14.85 14.13
N GLN A 27 13.60 13.80 14.33
CA GLN A 27 14.50 13.28 13.30
C GLN A 27 13.71 12.82 12.06
N LEU A 28 14.15 13.30 10.89
CA LEU A 28 13.56 12.96 9.61
C LEU A 28 13.92 11.51 9.20
N ARG A 29 12.91 10.72 8.82
CA ARG A 29 13.03 9.30 8.47
C ARG A 29 13.62 9.07 7.06
N LEU A 30 14.86 9.47 6.82
CA LEU A 30 15.55 9.28 5.55
C LEU A 30 15.96 7.83 5.28
N ASP A 31 15.97 7.00 6.30
CA ASP A 31 16.15 5.55 6.21
C ASP A 31 15.14 4.89 5.25
N LEU A 32 13.92 5.41 5.19
CA LEU A 32 12.87 4.92 4.29
C LEU A 32 13.26 4.98 2.81
N LEU A 33 14.13 5.90 2.42
CA LEU A 33 14.60 6.04 1.04
C LEU A 33 15.70 5.02 0.67
N ASN A 34 16.17 4.25 1.63
CA ASN A 34 17.22 3.25 1.45
C ASN A 34 16.73 1.81 1.67
N GLN A 35 15.46 1.63 2.08
CA GLN A 35 14.90 0.30 2.27
C GLN A 35 14.84 -0.48 0.95
N HIS A 36 14.92 -1.81 1.03
CA HIS A 36 14.92 -2.72 -0.11
C HIS A 36 15.99 -2.38 -1.16
N SER A 37 17.15 -1.93 -0.68
CA SER A 37 18.25 -1.61 -1.57
C SER A 37 18.80 -2.86 -2.27
N GLU A 38 19.40 -2.68 -3.43
CA GLU A 38 20.05 -3.77 -4.18
C GLU A 38 21.10 -4.53 -3.34
N ARG A 39 21.71 -3.85 -2.36
CA ARG A 39 22.68 -4.46 -1.44
C ARG A 39 22.07 -5.47 -0.47
N SER A 40 20.80 -5.31 -0.13
CA SER A 40 20.07 -6.25 0.74
C SER A 40 19.43 -7.39 -0.05
N ASN A 41 19.42 -7.33 -1.38
CA ASN A 41 18.87 -8.38 -2.23
C ASN A 41 19.88 -9.53 -2.43
N PRO A 42 19.64 -10.73 -1.85
CA PRO A 42 20.56 -11.86 -1.99
C PRO A 42 20.58 -12.47 -3.39
N LEU A 43 19.62 -12.13 -4.27
CA LEU A 43 19.54 -12.64 -5.63
C LEU A 43 20.32 -11.78 -6.64
N GLY A 44 20.75 -10.58 -6.21
CA GLY A 44 21.50 -9.65 -7.05
C GLY A 44 20.63 -8.88 -8.05
N THR A 45 21.27 -7.95 -8.77
CA THR A 45 20.59 -7.01 -9.70
C THR A 45 20.17 -7.64 -11.02
N GLU A 46 20.79 -8.77 -11.40
CA GLU A 46 20.48 -9.49 -12.64
C GLU A 46 19.30 -10.45 -12.53
N PHE A 47 18.75 -10.61 -11.32
CA PHE A 47 17.60 -11.48 -11.09
C PHE A 47 16.33 -10.83 -11.63
N ASP A 48 15.67 -11.53 -12.56
CA ASP A 48 14.37 -11.15 -13.12
C ASP A 48 13.33 -12.21 -12.75
N TYR A 49 12.37 -11.85 -11.91
CA TYR A 49 11.37 -12.77 -11.41
C TYR A 49 10.42 -13.27 -12.51
N ALA A 50 10.06 -12.42 -13.46
CA ALA A 50 9.17 -12.84 -14.55
C ALA A 50 9.83 -13.93 -15.42
N SER A 51 11.12 -13.78 -15.72
CA SER A 51 11.91 -14.77 -16.43
C SER A 51 12.08 -16.08 -15.63
N GLU A 52 12.22 -16.00 -14.31
CA GLU A 52 12.29 -17.20 -13.47
C GLU A 52 10.93 -17.89 -13.35
N PHE A 53 9.85 -17.14 -13.18
CA PHE A 53 8.49 -17.66 -13.13
C PHE A 53 8.11 -18.37 -14.45
N ALA A 54 8.54 -17.86 -15.59
CA ALA A 54 8.31 -18.51 -16.89
C ALA A 54 8.90 -19.93 -17.00
N LYS A 55 9.86 -20.29 -16.14
CA LYS A 55 10.46 -21.65 -16.06
C LYS A 55 9.69 -22.58 -15.11
N LEU A 56 8.63 -22.09 -14.45
CA LEU A 56 7.86 -22.83 -13.46
C LEU A 56 6.91 -23.83 -14.16
N ASP A 57 6.94 -25.09 -13.73
CA ASP A 57 5.82 -25.99 -13.99
C ASP A 57 4.66 -25.69 -13.03
N TYR A 58 3.82 -24.76 -13.47
CA TYR A 58 2.70 -24.25 -12.68
C TYR A 58 1.69 -25.34 -12.30
N HIS A 59 1.44 -26.31 -13.20
CA HIS A 59 0.50 -27.40 -12.94
C HIS A 59 1.06 -28.40 -11.93
N ALA A 60 2.35 -28.69 -11.99
CA ALA A 60 3.01 -29.53 -10.98
C ALA A 60 3.01 -28.84 -9.60
N LEU A 61 3.26 -27.53 -9.54
CA LEU A 61 3.16 -26.76 -8.29
C LEU A 61 1.75 -26.86 -7.69
N LYS A 62 0.69 -26.63 -8.48
CA LYS A 62 -0.70 -26.77 -8.00
C LYS A 62 -1.03 -28.20 -7.55
N ALA A 63 -0.49 -29.20 -8.22
CA ALA A 63 -0.67 -30.61 -7.83
C ALA A 63 -0.03 -30.89 -6.45
N ASP A 64 1.18 -30.38 -6.21
CA ASP A 64 1.84 -30.51 -4.90
C ASP A 64 1.09 -29.75 -3.79
N LEU A 65 0.58 -28.55 -4.09
CA LEU A 65 -0.26 -27.80 -3.14
C LEU A 65 -1.56 -28.56 -2.82
N ARG A 66 -2.25 -29.12 -3.83
CA ARG A 66 -3.45 -29.93 -3.61
C ARG A 66 -3.17 -31.15 -2.72
N LYS A 67 -2.03 -31.81 -2.93
CA LYS A 67 -1.60 -32.92 -2.08
C LYS A 67 -1.37 -32.50 -0.65
N LEU A 68 -0.74 -31.34 -0.44
CA LEU A 68 -0.48 -30.79 0.89
C LEU A 68 -1.77 -30.53 1.68
N MET A 69 -2.86 -30.13 1.02
CA MET A 69 -4.11 -29.78 1.71
C MET A 69 -4.66 -30.89 2.62
N THR A 70 -4.47 -32.16 2.26
CA THR A 70 -4.95 -33.33 3.02
C THR A 70 -3.83 -34.17 3.63
N ASP A 71 -2.57 -33.76 3.50
CA ASP A 71 -1.42 -34.44 4.07
C ASP A 71 -1.17 -33.96 5.52
N SER A 72 -2.12 -34.32 6.41
CA SER A 72 -2.10 -33.92 7.82
C SER A 72 -0.83 -34.40 8.54
N LYS A 73 -0.16 -33.48 9.22
CA LYS A 73 1.09 -33.76 9.96
C LYS A 73 0.83 -33.94 11.45
N ASP A 74 1.43 -34.94 12.06
CA ASP A 74 1.29 -35.21 13.49
C ASP A 74 1.74 -34.04 14.38
N TRP A 75 2.71 -33.26 13.90
CA TRP A 75 3.19 -32.11 14.65
C TRP A 75 2.24 -30.90 14.59
N TRP A 76 1.37 -30.81 13.54
CA TRP A 76 0.33 -29.82 13.36
C TRP A 76 -0.86 -30.43 12.59
N PRO A 77 -1.78 -31.14 13.26
CA PRO A 77 -2.87 -31.83 12.61
C PRO A 77 -3.86 -30.86 11.91
N ALA A 78 -4.34 -31.25 10.74
CA ALA A 78 -5.29 -30.49 9.97
C ALA A 78 -6.70 -30.59 10.57
N ASP A 79 -7.39 -29.46 10.76
CA ASP A 79 -8.78 -29.41 11.15
C ASP A 79 -9.66 -30.07 10.07
N PHE A 80 -10.61 -30.90 10.48
CA PHE A 80 -11.49 -31.62 9.55
C PHE A 80 -10.72 -32.44 8.49
N GLY A 81 -9.44 -32.75 8.75
CA GLY A 81 -8.56 -33.46 7.80
C GLY A 81 -8.07 -32.62 6.61
N HIS A 82 -8.25 -31.30 6.65
CA HIS A 82 -7.91 -30.41 5.54
C HIS A 82 -7.31 -29.07 6.00
N TYR A 83 -6.14 -28.71 5.52
CA TYR A 83 -5.47 -27.43 5.88
C TYR A 83 -6.08 -26.19 5.24
N GLY A 84 -7.15 -26.30 4.48
CA GLY A 84 -7.74 -25.20 3.71
C GLY A 84 -8.05 -23.97 4.54
N GLY A 85 -8.72 -24.13 5.68
CA GLY A 85 -9.03 -23.00 6.57
C GLY A 85 -7.78 -22.25 7.04
N LEU A 86 -6.72 -22.98 7.41
CA LEU A 86 -5.43 -22.40 7.81
C LEU A 86 -4.76 -21.62 6.66
N PHE A 87 -4.76 -22.16 5.44
CA PHE A 87 -4.14 -21.51 4.29
C PHE A 87 -4.96 -20.35 3.72
N ILE A 88 -6.29 -20.41 3.77
CA ILE A 88 -7.15 -19.25 3.46
C ILE A 88 -6.84 -18.11 4.42
N ARG A 89 -6.78 -18.39 5.73
CA ARG A 89 -6.42 -17.38 6.74
C ARG A 89 -5.03 -16.80 6.49
N MET A 90 -4.04 -17.62 6.15
CA MET A 90 -2.68 -17.15 5.84
C MET A 90 -2.68 -16.16 4.65
N SER A 91 -3.38 -16.50 3.56
CA SER A 91 -3.47 -15.65 2.37
C SER A 91 -4.24 -14.36 2.65
N TRP A 92 -5.37 -14.46 3.39
CA TRP A 92 -6.13 -13.31 3.84
C TRP A 92 -5.28 -12.35 4.68
N HIS A 93 -4.58 -12.86 5.69
CA HIS A 93 -3.75 -12.06 6.58
C HIS A 93 -2.49 -11.49 5.90
N SER A 94 -2.08 -12.07 4.78
CA SER A 94 -1.05 -11.48 3.93
C SER A 94 -1.59 -10.30 3.11
N ALA A 95 -2.76 -10.46 2.49
CA ALA A 95 -3.37 -9.47 1.61
C ALA A 95 -4.12 -8.35 2.37
N GLY A 96 -4.75 -8.68 3.48
CA GLY A 96 -5.64 -7.80 4.24
C GLY A 96 -4.96 -6.66 5.00
N THR A 97 -3.63 -6.56 4.94
CA THR A 97 -2.88 -5.41 5.45
C THR A 97 -2.86 -4.24 4.46
N TYR A 98 -3.39 -4.42 3.25
CA TYR A 98 -3.44 -3.37 2.22
C TYR A 98 -4.31 -2.20 2.66
N ARG A 99 -3.81 -0.97 2.40
CA ARG A 99 -4.51 0.27 2.65
C ARG A 99 -4.59 1.12 1.37
N VAL A 100 -5.82 1.41 0.92
CA VAL A 100 -6.05 2.15 -0.34
C VAL A 100 -5.52 3.58 -0.30
N GLY A 101 -5.51 4.23 0.87
CA GLY A 101 -5.12 5.63 1.03
C GLY A 101 -3.70 5.94 0.56
N ASP A 102 -2.74 5.05 0.81
CA ASP A 102 -1.35 5.18 0.36
C ASP A 102 -0.79 3.95 -0.36
N GLY A 103 -1.62 2.92 -0.53
CA GLY A 103 -1.25 1.68 -1.23
C GLY A 103 -0.28 0.77 -0.49
N ARG A 104 0.04 1.07 0.77
CA ARG A 104 0.96 0.26 1.58
C ARG A 104 0.29 -0.98 2.16
N GLY A 105 1.09 -1.91 2.65
CA GLY A 105 0.63 -3.22 3.08
C GLY A 105 0.39 -4.17 1.91
N GLY A 106 -0.46 -5.19 2.12
CA GLY A 106 -0.82 -6.16 1.10
C GLY A 106 0.12 -7.37 0.98
N GLY A 107 -0.24 -8.27 0.07
CA GLY A 107 0.49 -9.52 -0.17
C GLY A 107 1.68 -9.39 -1.13
N GLY A 108 1.91 -8.20 -1.70
CA GLY A 108 2.77 -7.99 -2.86
C GLY A 108 4.26 -8.26 -2.68
N ARG A 109 4.75 -8.38 -1.43
CA ARG A 109 6.19 -8.49 -1.11
C ARG A 109 6.54 -9.63 -0.16
N GLY A 110 5.55 -10.44 0.26
CA GLY A 110 5.75 -11.54 1.19
C GLY A 110 6.12 -11.11 2.61
N GLN A 111 5.63 -9.96 3.05
CA GLN A 111 5.95 -9.31 4.33
C GLN A 111 5.55 -10.12 5.56
N GLN A 112 4.61 -11.05 5.45
CA GLN A 112 4.22 -11.95 6.55
C GLN A 112 5.38 -12.84 7.06
N ARG A 113 6.50 -12.89 6.35
CA ARG A 113 7.73 -13.60 6.79
C ARG A 113 8.53 -12.84 7.85
N PHE A 114 8.32 -11.53 7.97
CA PHE A 114 9.15 -10.63 8.76
C PHE A 114 8.42 -10.08 9.98
N ALA A 115 9.19 -9.69 11.00
CA ALA A 115 8.67 -8.88 12.08
C ALA A 115 8.19 -7.51 11.54
N PRO A 116 7.12 -6.93 12.12
CA PRO A 116 6.33 -7.49 13.23
C PRO A 116 5.23 -8.46 12.78
N LEU A 117 4.92 -8.57 11.45
CA LEU A 117 3.79 -9.34 10.96
C LEU A 117 3.84 -10.82 11.32
N ASN A 118 5.04 -11.43 11.27
CA ASN A 118 5.19 -12.83 11.64
C ASN A 118 4.92 -13.11 13.12
N SER A 119 4.85 -12.06 13.94
CA SER A 119 4.72 -12.12 15.39
C SER A 119 3.50 -11.39 15.96
N TRP A 120 2.63 -10.87 15.08
CA TRP A 120 1.38 -10.27 15.52
C TRP A 120 0.45 -11.30 16.17
N PRO A 121 -0.29 -10.93 17.25
CA PRO A 121 -1.31 -11.81 17.85
C PRO A 121 -2.36 -12.28 16.83
N ASP A 122 -2.74 -11.42 15.87
CA ASP A 122 -3.66 -11.78 14.80
C ASP A 122 -3.12 -12.88 13.87
N ASN A 123 -1.81 -13.05 13.83
CA ASN A 123 -1.12 -14.06 13.01
C ASN A 123 -0.71 -15.31 13.80
N VAL A 124 -1.24 -15.50 15.01
CA VAL A 124 -0.96 -16.71 15.83
C VAL A 124 -1.13 -17.97 14.98
N ASN A 125 -0.12 -18.83 15.04
CA ASN A 125 -0.02 -20.12 14.34
C ASN A 125 0.12 -20.04 12.79
N LEU A 126 0.22 -18.87 12.16
CA LEU A 126 0.55 -18.77 10.73
C LEU A 126 2.02 -19.08 10.41
N ASP A 127 2.90 -19.06 11.40
CA ASP A 127 4.25 -19.60 11.31
C ASP A 127 4.23 -21.11 10.94
N LYS A 128 3.26 -21.88 11.47
CA LYS A 128 3.05 -23.29 11.13
C LYS A 128 2.59 -23.43 9.67
N ALA A 129 1.71 -22.56 9.20
CA ALA A 129 1.27 -22.56 7.79
C ALA A 129 2.47 -22.35 6.84
N ARG A 130 3.32 -21.34 7.11
CA ARG A 130 4.55 -21.13 6.31
C ARG A 130 5.52 -22.30 6.41
N ARG A 131 5.64 -22.94 7.57
CA ARG A 131 6.49 -24.12 7.75
C ARG A 131 5.97 -25.33 6.95
N LEU A 132 4.65 -25.51 6.85
CA LEU A 132 4.04 -26.54 6.02
C LEU A 132 4.32 -26.32 4.52
N LEU A 133 4.45 -25.07 4.08
CA LEU A 133 4.78 -24.72 2.69
C LEU A 133 6.26 -24.86 2.34
N TRP A 134 7.15 -24.88 3.33
CA TRP A 134 8.60 -24.88 3.07
C TRP A 134 9.07 -26.00 2.12
N PRO A 135 8.64 -27.27 2.21
CA PRO A 135 9.06 -28.30 1.27
C PRO A 135 8.69 -27.97 -0.18
N ILE A 136 7.56 -27.29 -0.40
CA ILE A 136 7.14 -26.85 -1.74
C ILE A 136 8.00 -25.69 -2.21
N LYS A 137 8.18 -24.65 -1.38
CA LYS A 137 9.08 -23.52 -1.68
C LYS A 137 10.49 -24.02 -1.99
N GLN A 138 11.01 -24.96 -1.20
CA GLN A 138 12.32 -25.57 -1.42
C GLN A 138 12.41 -26.29 -2.77
N LYS A 139 11.37 -27.02 -3.16
CA LYS A 139 11.33 -27.75 -4.44
C LYS A 139 11.33 -26.83 -5.65
N TYR A 140 10.54 -25.76 -5.61
CA TYR A 140 10.38 -24.85 -6.76
C TYR A 140 11.37 -23.66 -6.74
N GLY A 141 12.01 -23.39 -5.61
CA GLY A 141 13.07 -22.39 -5.47
C GLY A 141 12.62 -21.00 -5.85
N GLN A 142 13.43 -20.30 -6.65
CA GLN A 142 13.17 -18.92 -7.05
C GLN A 142 12.17 -18.76 -8.21
N LYS A 143 11.68 -19.88 -8.78
CA LYS A 143 10.63 -19.84 -9.81
C LYS A 143 9.27 -19.43 -9.28
N ILE A 144 9.08 -19.45 -7.97
CA ILE A 144 7.91 -18.91 -7.27
C ILE A 144 8.37 -18.11 -6.05
N SER A 145 7.97 -16.85 -5.94
CA SER A 145 8.20 -16.02 -4.76
C SER A 145 7.39 -16.54 -3.56
N TRP A 146 7.77 -16.21 -2.34
CA TRP A 146 6.92 -16.44 -1.18
C TRP A 146 5.61 -15.66 -1.27
N ALA A 147 5.67 -14.43 -1.77
CA ALA A 147 4.50 -13.60 -1.96
C ALA A 147 3.45 -14.29 -2.83
N ASP A 148 3.85 -14.76 -4.01
CA ASP A 148 2.95 -15.49 -4.91
C ASP A 148 2.53 -16.87 -4.36
N LEU A 149 3.45 -17.60 -3.71
CA LEU A 149 3.14 -18.90 -3.13
C LEU A 149 2.08 -18.82 -2.03
N ILE A 150 2.17 -17.83 -1.14
CA ILE A 150 1.18 -17.59 -0.08
C ILE A 150 -0.21 -17.38 -0.67
N ILE A 151 -0.33 -16.50 -1.66
CA ILE A 151 -1.63 -16.18 -2.28
C ILE A 151 -2.16 -17.37 -3.10
N LEU A 152 -1.31 -18.01 -3.92
CA LEU A 152 -1.70 -19.18 -4.69
C LEU A 152 -2.19 -20.32 -3.79
N THR A 153 -1.57 -20.49 -2.62
CA THR A 153 -1.98 -21.53 -1.66
C THR A 153 -3.40 -21.29 -1.15
N GLY A 154 -3.80 -20.05 -0.90
CA GLY A 154 -5.19 -19.71 -0.56
C GLY A 154 -6.17 -20.07 -1.68
N ASN A 155 -5.82 -19.78 -2.93
CA ASN A 155 -6.64 -20.19 -4.08
C ASN A 155 -6.78 -21.70 -4.19
N VAL A 156 -5.67 -22.44 -4.08
CA VAL A 156 -5.69 -23.91 -4.14
C VAL A 156 -6.48 -24.49 -2.97
N ALA A 157 -6.43 -23.87 -1.80
CA ALA A 157 -7.24 -24.26 -0.64
C ALA A 157 -8.74 -24.16 -0.96
N LEU A 158 -9.18 -23.02 -1.49
CA LEU A 158 -10.57 -22.80 -1.92
C LEU A 158 -10.99 -23.83 -2.99
N GLU A 159 -10.17 -24.02 -4.01
CA GLU A 159 -10.44 -24.97 -5.10
C GLU A 159 -10.58 -26.43 -4.62
N THR A 160 -9.72 -26.86 -3.71
CA THR A 160 -9.75 -28.23 -3.18
C THR A 160 -10.93 -28.50 -2.28
N MET A 161 -11.53 -27.46 -1.72
CA MET A 161 -12.78 -27.51 -0.96
C MET A 161 -14.02 -27.27 -1.84
N GLY A 162 -13.86 -27.26 -3.16
CA GLY A 162 -14.97 -27.21 -4.13
C GLY A 162 -15.42 -25.80 -4.53
N PHE A 163 -14.71 -24.75 -4.13
CA PHE A 163 -14.99 -23.40 -4.59
C PHE A 163 -14.26 -23.06 -5.88
N ARG A 164 -14.94 -22.43 -6.82
CA ARG A 164 -14.34 -21.97 -8.06
C ARG A 164 -13.81 -20.54 -7.90
N THR A 165 -12.51 -20.35 -7.79
CA THR A 165 -11.87 -19.04 -7.74
C THR A 165 -12.04 -18.29 -9.07
N PHE A 166 -11.93 -16.95 -9.01
CA PHE A 166 -12.01 -16.12 -10.22
C PHE A 166 -10.76 -16.26 -11.11
N GLY A 167 -9.62 -16.55 -10.52
CA GLY A 167 -8.33 -16.72 -11.18
C GLY A 167 -7.17 -16.37 -10.28
N PHE A 168 -5.97 -16.33 -10.86
CA PHE A 168 -4.73 -15.99 -10.19
C PHE A 168 -3.75 -15.31 -11.14
N GLY A 169 -3.22 -14.18 -10.75
CA GLY A 169 -2.06 -13.54 -11.36
C GLY A 169 -0.86 -13.61 -10.41
N ALA A 170 0.25 -14.17 -10.88
CA ALA A 170 1.54 -14.04 -10.25
C ALA A 170 2.22 -12.73 -10.66
N GLY A 171 3.41 -12.46 -10.15
CA GLY A 171 4.20 -11.25 -10.44
C GLY A 171 4.53 -10.43 -9.19
N ARG A 172 4.30 -10.99 -7.99
CA ARG A 172 4.72 -10.43 -6.71
C ARG A 172 6.15 -10.83 -6.44
N GLU A 173 7.02 -9.86 -6.32
CA GLU A 173 8.43 -10.10 -6.01
C GLU A 173 8.67 -10.07 -4.51
N ASP A 174 9.51 -11.00 -4.02
CA ASP A 174 9.90 -11.03 -2.61
C ASP A 174 10.81 -9.85 -2.27
N THR A 175 10.61 -9.27 -1.08
CA THR A 175 11.61 -8.42 -0.42
C THR A 175 12.37 -9.22 0.64
N TRP A 176 13.48 -8.66 1.14
CA TRP A 176 14.42 -9.36 2.01
C TRP A 176 14.59 -8.71 3.38
N GLU A 177 13.75 -7.73 3.64
CA GLU A 177 13.66 -7.00 4.90
C GLU A 177 12.22 -6.49 5.12
N PRO A 178 11.81 -6.18 6.37
CA PRO A 178 10.49 -5.63 6.63
C PRO A 178 10.31 -4.24 6.02
N ASP A 179 9.07 -3.93 5.61
CA ASP A 179 8.68 -2.59 5.17
C ASP A 179 8.75 -1.61 6.35
N GLN A 180 9.69 -0.65 6.31
CA GLN A 180 9.90 0.36 7.35
C GLN A 180 8.96 1.57 7.23
N ASP A 181 8.33 1.74 6.07
CA ASP A 181 7.38 2.81 5.77
C ASP A 181 5.96 2.50 6.23
N VAL A 182 5.73 1.32 6.79
CA VAL A 182 4.44 0.91 7.35
C VAL A 182 4.51 0.93 8.87
N TYR A 183 3.56 1.60 9.51
CA TYR A 183 3.36 1.49 10.95
C TYR A 183 2.46 0.30 11.24
N TRP A 184 2.99 -0.70 11.90
CA TRP A 184 2.33 -1.98 12.08
C TRP A 184 1.49 -2.09 13.37
N GLY A 185 1.28 -1.01 14.10
CA GLY A 185 0.46 -1.00 15.31
C GLY A 185 1.23 -1.31 16.60
N ARG A 186 0.54 -1.19 17.73
CA ARG A 186 1.08 -1.38 19.07
C ARG A 186 0.51 -2.60 19.79
N GLU A 187 -0.52 -3.23 19.24
CA GLU A 187 -1.19 -4.36 19.88
C GLU A 187 -0.21 -5.52 20.07
N THR A 188 -0.17 -6.04 21.27
CA THR A 188 0.67 -7.16 21.66
C THR A 188 -0.13 -8.36 22.15
N THR A 189 -1.45 -8.21 22.28
CA THR A 189 -2.36 -9.25 22.79
C THR A 189 -3.56 -9.40 21.87
N TRP A 190 -3.98 -10.65 21.65
CA TRP A 190 -5.23 -10.95 20.98
C TRP A 190 -6.43 -10.48 21.83
N LEU A 191 -7.48 -9.97 21.19
CA LEU A 191 -8.67 -9.43 21.84
C LEU A 191 -8.37 -8.34 22.90
N GLY A 192 -7.27 -7.62 22.74
CA GLY A 192 -6.97 -6.42 23.51
C GLY A 192 -7.91 -5.27 23.15
N GLY A 193 -7.83 -4.17 23.92
CA GLY A 193 -8.53 -2.94 23.59
C GLY A 193 -8.10 -2.38 22.25
N ASP A 194 -8.97 -1.57 21.64
CA ASP A 194 -8.71 -1.02 20.29
C ASP A 194 -7.72 0.16 20.33
N VAL A 195 -6.50 -0.11 20.78
CA VAL A 195 -5.44 0.90 20.98
C VAL A 195 -4.92 1.55 19.69
N ARG A 196 -5.29 0.99 18.53
CA ARG A 196 -4.99 1.55 17.20
C ARG A 196 -5.73 2.84 16.89
N TYR A 197 -6.80 3.14 17.60
CA TYR A 197 -7.54 4.38 17.45
C TYR A 197 -6.97 5.47 18.33
N ALA A 198 -7.00 6.71 17.88
CA ALA A 198 -6.36 7.86 18.54
C ALA A 198 -6.81 8.08 20.00
N HIS A 199 -8.03 7.64 20.36
CA HIS A 199 -8.63 7.81 21.68
C HIS A 199 -9.24 6.51 22.25
N GLY A 200 -8.76 5.34 21.81
CA GLY A 200 -9.34 4.06 22.20
C GLY A 200 -10.82 3.98 21.80
N SER A 201 -11.61 3.28 22.61
CA SER A 201 -13.05 3.06 22.39
C SER A 201 -13.92 4.31 22.56
N GLU A 202 -13.44 5.37 23.18
CA GLU A 202 -14.23 6.56 23.49
C GLU A 202 -14.43 7.53 22.29
N GLY A 203 -13.81 7.25 21.17
CA GLY A 203 -14.19 7.59 19.80
C GLY A 203 -14.41 9.04 19.40
N VAL A 204 -14.12 10.04 20.23
CA VAL A 204 -14.25 11.45 19.84
C VAL A 204 -12.88 12.09 19.69
N VAL A 205 -12.44 12.29 18.45
CA VAL A 205 -11.19 13.01 18.17
C VAL A 205 -11.38 14.48 18.48
N LYS A 206 -10.59 14.99 19.42
CA LYS A 206 -10.42 16.44 19.56
C LYS A 206 -9.37 16.90 18.56
N PRO A 207 -9.58 18.02 17.84
CA PRO A 207 -8.73 18.46 16.72
C PRO A 207 -7.28 18.82 17.05
N ALA A 208 -6.81 18.60 18.25
CA ALA A 208 -5.51 19.11 18.72
C ALA A 208 -4.51 18.05 19.20
N ASP A 209 -4.78 16.76 19.03
CA ASP A 209 -3.85 15.75 19.54
C ASP A 209 -2.77 15.42 18.49
N GLU A 210 -1.53 15.57 18.92
CA GLU A 210 -0.32 15.39 18.12
C GLU A 210 -0.26 13.96 17.51
N GLY A 211 -0.07 13.89 16.20
CA GLY A 211 0.14 12.64 15.47
C GLY A 211 -1.01 12.19 14.56
N VAL A 212 -2.11 12.90 14.50
CA VAL A 212 -3.24 12.62 13.60
C VAL A 212 -3.19 13.54 12.39
N LEU A 213 -3.29 13.01 11.17
CA LEU A 213 -3.56 13.80 9.97
C LEU A 213 -5.02 14.25 10.03
N VAL A 214 -5.25 15.47 10.52
CA VAL A 214 -6.57 16.11 10.48
C VAL A 214 -6.51 17.14 9.38
N SER A 215 -7.37 17.04 8.36
CA SER A 215 -7.62 18.15 7.45
C SER A 215 -8.65 19.09 8.10
N ASP A 216 -8.58 20.38 7.81
CA ASP A 216 -9.61 21.34 8.26
C ASP A 216 -11.00 20.99 7.70
N ASP A 217 -11.07 20.18 6.64
CA ASP A 217 -12.30 19.69 6.02
C ASP A 217 -12.96 18.54 6.80
N ASP A 218 -12.22 17.86 7.69
CA ASP A 218 -12.76 16.82 8.58
C ASP A 218 -13.46 17.40 9.83
N ALA A 219 -13.61 18.72 9.91
CA ALA A 219 -14.29 19.40 11.04
C ALA A 219 -15.81 19.17 11.06
N ASP A 220 -16.42 18.70 9.98
CA ASP A 220 -17.80 18.21 9.95
C ASP A 220 -17.81 16.76 10.40
N GLY A 221 -17.73 16.57 11.71
CA GLY A 221 -17.62 15.28 12.36
C GLY A 221 -18.67 14.28 11.92
N ASP A 222 -18.28 13.35 11.07
CA ASP A 222 -18.96 12.08 11.00
C ASP A 222 -18.73 11.33 12.33
N VAL A 223 -19.73 11.36 13.18
CA VAL A 223 -19.72 10.89 14.58
C VAL A 223 -19.50 9.37 14.66
N HIS A 224 -19.39 8.70 13.52
CA HIS A 224 -19.41 7.24 13.40
C HIS A 224 -18.07 6.60 13.01
N SER A 225 -17.09 7.37 12.54
CA SER A 225 -15.78 6.83 12.15
C SER A 225 -14.74 7.08 13.25
N ARG A 226 -14.10 6.01 13.72
CA ARG A 226 -12.96 6.12 14.63
C ARG A 226 -11.69 6.43 13.85
N LYS A 227 -10.94 7.48 14.24
CA LYS A 227 -9.70 7.86 13.56
C LYS A 227 -8.52 7.04 14.06
N LEU A 228 -7.67 6.58 13.14
CA LEU A 228 -6.43 5.88 13.49
C LEU A 228 -5.47 6.82 14.23
N GLU A 229 -4.70 6.28 15.18
CA GLU A 229 -3.65 7.03 15.88
C GLU A 229 -2.55 7.53 14.94
N ASN A 230 -2.30 6.81 13.84
CA ASN A 230 -1.39 7.21 12.77
C ASN A 230 -2.05 6.94 11.41
N PRO A 231 -2.59 7.95 10.73
CA PRO A 231 -3.30 7.77 9.45
C PRO A 231 -2.39 7.35 8.28
N LEU A 232 -1.07 7.50 8.40
CA LEU A 232 -0.10 6.95 7.44
C LEU A 232 0.32 5.51 7.83
N ALA A 233 -0.49 4.80 8.61
CA ALA A 233 -0.14 3.49 9.13
C ALA A 233 -1.15 2.42 8.75
N ALA A 234 -0.67 1.25 8.39
CA ALA A 234 -1.40 0.01 8.52
C ALA A 234 -1.32 -0.43 9.98
N VAL A 235 -2.44 -0.84 10.56
CA VAL A 235 -2.51 -1.37 11.92
C VAL A 235 -3.14 -2.75 11.90
N GLN A 236 -2.67 -3.64 12.75
CA GLN A 236 -3.01 -5.06 12.65
C GLN A 236 -4.53 -5.32 12.64
N MET A 237 -5.27 -4.78 13.57
CA MET A 237 -6.71 -5.03 13.63
C MET A 237 -7.52 -4.12 12.69
N GLY A 238 -7.00 -2.99 12.28
CA GLY A 238 -7.68 -2.04 11.42
C GLY A 238 -7.71 -2.41 9.94
N LEU A 239 -6.88 -3.37 9.51
CA LEU A 239 -6.75 -3.75 8.10
C LEU A 239 -6.95 -5.24 7.84
N ILE A 240 -6.57 -6.13 8.77
CA ILE A 240 -6.76 -7.58 8.57
C ILE A 240 -8.21 -7.96 8.87
N TYR A 241 -8.72 -7.56 10.01
CA TYR A 241 -10.12 -7.68 10.42
C TYR A 241 -10.37 -6.85 11.70
N VAL A 242 -11.61 -6.81 12.14
CA VAL A 242 -12.02 -6.13 13.37
C VAL A 242 -12.08 -7.10 14.55
N ASN A 243 -12.20 -6.57 15.78
CA ASN A 243 -12.36 -7.39 16.96
C ASN A 243 -13.65 -8.25 16.85
N PRO A 244 -13.53 -9.57 16.77
CA PRO A 244 -14.67 -10.46 16.54
C PRO A 244 -15.65 -10.56 17.73
N GLU A 245 -15.23 -10.12 18.92
CA GLU A 245 -16.12 -9.97 20.07
C GLU A 245 -17.00 -8.72 20.00
N GLY A 246 -16.71 -7.79 19.08
CA GLY A 246 -17.26 -6.45 18.96
C GLY A 246 -16.27 -5.37 19.42
N PRO A 247 -16.58 -4.07 19.21
CA PRO A 247 -15.69 -2.97 19.56
C PRO A 247 -15.28 -3.01 21.03
N ASP A 248 -13.96 -3.04 21.30
CA ASP A 248 -13.35 -3.18 22.64
C ASP A 248 -13.84 -4.42 23.41
N GLY A 249 -14.19 -5.50 22.71
CA GLY A 249 -14.72 -6.70 23.31
C GLY A 249 -16.20 -6.60 23.77
N ASN A 250 -16.89 -5.53 23.39
CA ASN A 250 -18.32 -5.36 23.66
C ASN A 250 -19.16 -6.07 22.58
N PRO A 251 -19.99 -7.06 22.94
CA PRO A 251 -20.71 -7.89 21.97
C PRO A 251 -21.95 -7.18 21.37
N ASP A 252 -21.73 -6.07 20.68
CA ASP A 252 -22.74 -5.26 20.00
C ASP A 252 -22.56 -5.38 18.47
N PRO A 253 -23.39 -6.17 17.76
CA PRO A 253 -23.26 -6.38 16.32
C PRO A 253 -23.45 -5.11 15.47
N ILE A 254 -24.27 -4.15 15.94
CA ILE A 254 -24.50 -2.90 15.19
C ILE A 254 -23.26 -2.00 15.24
N LYS A 255 -22.61 -1.89 16.39
CA LYS A 255 -21.36 -1.16 16.51
C LYS A 255 -20.21 -1.87 15.77
N ALA A 256 -20.19 -3.20 15.81
CA ALA A 256 -19.23 -3.98 15.05
C ALA A 256 -19.36 -3.74 13.54
N ALA A 257 -20.58 -3.53 13.00
CA ALA A 257 -20.80 -3.22 11.59
C ALA A 257 -20.12 -1.92 11.16
N ILE A 258 -20.02 -0.93 12.04
CA ILE A 258 -19.31 0.34 11.77
C ILE A 258 -17.82 0.07 11.60
N ASP A 259 -17.20 -0.64 12.55
CA ASP A 259 -15.78 -0.99 12.48
C ASP A 259 -15.46 -1.88 11.27
N ILE A 260 -16.36 -2.81 10.92
CA ILE A 260 -16.24 -3.65 9.71
C ILE A 260 -16.20 -2.77 8.47
N ARG A 261 -17.16 -1.86 8.31
CA ARG A 261 -17.25 -0.98 7.12
C ARG A 261 -16.03 -0.09 6.99
N ASP A 262 -15.56 0.48 8.08
CA ASP A 262 -14.35 1.31 8.11
C ASP A 262 -13.09 0.50 7.72
N THR A 263 -12.91 -0.68 8.31
CA THR A 263 -11.77 -1.56 8.04
C THR A 263 -11.75 -2.04 6.59
N PHE A 264 -12.88 -2.57 6.10
CA PHE A 264 -12.97 -3.06 4.73
C PHE A 264 -12.92 -1.93 3.69
N GLY A 265 -13.47 -0.76 4.02
CA GLY A 265 -13.33 0.46 3.22
C GLY A 265 -11.86 0.87 3.04
N ARG A 266 -11.02 0.75 4.07
CA ARG A 266 -9.55 0.97 3.94
C ARG A 266 -8.87 -0.03 3.01
N MET A 267 -9.39 -1.25 2.88
CA MET A 267 -8.95 -2.24 1.90
C MET A 267 -9.57 -2.01 0.50
N ALA A 268 -10.33 -0.94 0.31
CA ALA A 268 -11.08 -0.61 -0.90
C ALA A 268 -12.25 -1.56 -1.23
N MET A 269 -12.85 -2.17 -0.20
CA MET A 269 -14.03 -3.03 -0.35
C MET A 269 -15.31 -2.26 -0.07
N ASP A 270 -16.32 -2.45 -0.92
CA ASP A 270 -17.68 -1.99 -0.68
C ASP A 270 -18.47 -2.94 0.25
N ASP A 271 -19.71 -2.61 0.53
CA ASP A 271 -20.57 -3.42 1.43
C ASP A 271 -20.86 -4.82 0.84
N GLU A 272 -21.00 -4.96 -0.48
CA GLU A 272 -21.24 -6.25 -1.12
C GLU A 272 -19.99 -7.14 -1.07
N GLU A 273 -18.84 -6.59 -1.42
CA GLU A 273 -17.54 -7.25 -1.34
C GLU A 273 -17.24 -7.66 0.11
N THR A 274 -17.56 -6.79 1.08
CA THR A 274 -17.36 -7.03 2.51
C THR A 274 -18.19 -8.23 3.00
N VAL A 275 -19.49 -8.23 2.72
CA VAL A 275 -20.38 -9.35 3.08
C VAL A 275 -19.94 -10.65 2.41
N ALA A 276 -19.60 -10.58 1.12
CA ALA A 276 -19.13 -11.75 0.36
C ALA A 276 -17.82 -12.33 0.94
N LEU A 277 -16.87 -11.47 1.30
CA LEU A 277 -15.58 -11.89 1.87
C LEU A 277 -15.73 -12.52 3.26
N ILE A 278 -16.53 -11.92 4.16
CA ILE A 278 -16.74 -12.44 5.51
C ILE A 278 -17.47 -13.79 5.41
N ALA A 279 -18.62 -13.84 4.77
CA ALA A 279 -19.41 -15.05 4.65
C ALA A 279 -18.67 -16.16 3.87
N GLY A 280 -17.97 -15.79 2.80
CA GLY A 280 -17.18 -16.72 1.99
C GLY A 280 -16.02 -17.32 2.76
N GLY A 281 -15.26 -16.48 3.49
CA GLY A 281 -14.15 -16.94 4.35
C GLY A 281 -14.66 -17.81 5.50
N HIS A 282 -15.71 -17.40 6.19
CA HIS A 282 -16.31 -18.13 7.31
C HIS A 282 -17.11 -19.38 6.87
N SER A 283 -17.30 -19.61 5.58
CA SER A 283 -17.80 -20.90 5.10
C SER A 283 -16.83 -22.05 5.36
N PHE A 284 -15.56 -21.75 5.69
CA PHE A 284 -14.49 -22.73 5.85
C PHE A 284 -13.82 -22.66 7.21
N GLY A 285 -13.35 -23.83 7.69
CA GLY A 285 -12.53 -23.94 8.88
C GLY A 285 -13.23 -23.61 10.18
N LYS A 286 -12.45 -23.16 11.15
CA LYS A 286 -12.90 -22.78 12.49
C LYS A 286 -11.92 -21.81 13.14
N THR A 287 -12.36 -21.15 14.21
CA THR A 287 -11.49 -20.47 15.18
C THR A 287 -11.04 -21.44 16.29
N HIS A 288 -10.00 -21.09 17.05
CA HIS A 288 -9.45 -21.95 18.10
C HIS A 288 -9.33 -21.19 19.43
N GLY A 289 -10.06 -21.66 20.39
CA GLY A 289 -10.09 -21.13 21.76
C GLY A 289 -10.31 -22.25 22.75
N ALA A 290 -9.58 -23.38 22.60
CA ALA A 290 -9.77 -24.59 23.42
C ALA A 290 -9.46 -24.39 24.91
N GLY A 291 -8.71 -23.35 25.27
CA GLY A 291 -8.36 -23.02 26.65
C GLY A 291 -7.84 -21.59 26.81
N PRO A 292 -7.53 -21.15 28.04
CA PRO A 292 -7.03 -19.81 28.33
C PRO A 292 -5.75 -19.47 27.58
N ALA A 293 -5.64 -18.21 27.12
CA ALA A 293 -4.49 -17.69 26.35
C ALA A 293 -3.16 -17.80 27.10
N ASP A 294 -3.15 -17.79 28.44
CA ASP A 294 -1.95 -17.96 29.29
C ASP A 294 -1.22 -19.28 29.05
N ASN A 295 -1.85 -20.23 28.36
CA ASN A 295 -1.18 -21.48 27.95
C ASN A 295 -0.35 -21.33 26.70
N VAL A 296 -0.45 -20.22 25.96
CA VAL A 296 0.31 -19.96 24.74
C VAL A 296 1.55 -19.15 25.11
N ASP A 297 2.70 -19.63 24.69
CA ASP A 297 4.00 -19.00 24.90
C ASP A 297 4.23 -17.85 23.92
N VAL A 298 5.40 -17.23 23.95
CA VAL A 298 5.78 -16.07 23.18
C VAL A 298 5.70 -16.30 21.63
N GLU A 299 5.64 -15.23 20.93
CA GLU A 299 5.62 -15.14 19.46
C GLU A 299 6.97 -15.58 18.83
N PRO A 300 7.03 -15.82 17.50
CA PRO A 300 8.22 -16.32 16.81
C PRO A 300 9.49 -15.50 17.03
N GLU A 301 9.41 -14.16 17.06
CA GLU A 301 10.59 -13.30 17.24
C GLU A 301 11.14 -13.30 18.69
N ALA A 302 10.30 -13.60 19.67
CA ALA A 302 10.71 -13.70 21.07
C ALA A 302 11.02 -15.15 21.51
N ALA A 303 10.69 -16.14 20.68
CA ALA A 303 10.94 -17.55 20.98
C ALA A 303 12.44 -17.89 20.96
N GLY A 304 12.83 -18.91 21.73
CA GLY A 304 14.21 -19.37 21.79
C GLY A 304 14.74 -19.84 20.42
N LEU A 305 16.05 -19.74 20.21
CA LEU A 305 16.71 -20.11 18.94
C LEU A 305 16.43 -21.57 18.51
N GLU A 306 16.23 -22.46 19.46
CA GLU A 306 15.89 -23.88 19.24
C GLU A 306 14.54 -24.08 18.56
N HIS A 307 13.63 -23.10 18.62
CA HIS A 307 12.33 -23.14 17.97
C HIS A 307 12.41 -22.82 16.47
N GLN A 308 13.54 -22.30 16.00
CA GLN A 308 13.83 -22.07 14.57
C GLN A 308 12.75 -21.29 13.82
N GLY A 309 12.28 -20.17 14.45
CA GLY A 309 11.27 -19.29 13.89
C GLY A 309 9.83 -19.77 14.06
N LEU A 310 9.58 -20.79 14.88
CA LEU A 310 8.25 -21.13 15.36
C LEU A 310 8.02 -20.51 16.75
N GLY A 311 6.87 -19.90 16.94
CA GLY A 311 6.44 -19.34 18.22
C GLY A 311 5.17 -19.99 18.73
N TRP A 312 4.54 -19.34 19.72
CA TRP A 312 3.24 -19.69 20.27
C TRP A 312 3.11 -21.17 20.66
N ALA A 313 4.16 -21.67 21.31
CA ALA A 313 4.13 -23.03 21.89
C ALA A 313 2.97 -23.12 22.90
N ASN A 314 2.09 -24.11 22.70
CA ASN A 314 0.88 -24.25 23.51
C ASN A 314 1.05 -25.38 24.53
N LYS A 315 0.86 -25.04 25.82
CA LYS A 315 0.97 -25.96 26.97
C LYS A 315 -0.37 -26.58 27.38
N PHE A 316 -1.47 -26.18 26.72
CA PHE A 316 -2.79 -26.70 27.03
C PHE A 316 -2.95 -28.10 26.47
N ARG A 317 -3.01 -29.10 27.33
CA ARG A 317 -3.15 -30.55 27.00
C ARG A 317 -2.13 -30.98 25.94
N SER A 318 -2.61 -31.36 24.70
CA SER A 318 -1.71 -31.77 23.61
C SER A 318 -1.04 -30.57 22.91
N GLY A 319 -1.54 -29.36 23.09
CA GLY A 319 -1.05 -28.13 22.48
C GLY A 319 -1.37 -27.97 20.99
N LYS A 320 -2.07 -28.96 20.38
CA LYS A 320 -2.36 -29.00 18.94
C LYS A 320 -3.68 -29.69 18.66
N GLY A 321 -4.13 -29.70 17.41
CA GLY A 321 -5.41 -30.30 17.04
C GLY A 321 -6.58 -29.67 17.82
N GLY A 322 -7.43 -30.48 18.43
CA GLY A 322 -8.54 -30.02 19.25
C GLY A 322 -8.18 -29.20 20.49
N ASP A 323 -6.89 -29.18 20.87
CA ASP A 323 -6.40 -28.38 22.00
C ASP A 323 -5.70 -27.08 21.53
N THR A 324 -5.83 -26.70 20.27
CA THR A 324 -5.21 -25.50 19.71
C THR A 324 -5.83 -24.23 20.29
N ILE A 325 -4.99 -23.23 20.53
CA ILE A 325 -5.39 -21.88 20.95
C ILE A 325 -4.81 -20.89 19.92
N THR A 326 -5.64 -20.02 19.36
CA THR A 326 -5.24 -18.90 18.52
C THR A 326 -5.92 -17.62 19.01
N SER A 327 -7.16 -17.39 18.63
CA SER A 327 -7.93 -16.17 18.91
C SER A 327 -8.65 -16.17 20.27
N GLY A 328 -8.73 -17.29 20.93
CA GLY A 328 -9.58 -17.44 22.11
C GLY A 328 -11.05 -17.67 21.82
N LEU A 329 -11.49 -17.56 20.58
CA LEU A 329 -12.83 -17.91 20.10
C LEU A 329 -12.89 -19.38 19.70
N GLU A 330 -14.03 -20.03 19.87
CA GLU A 330 -14.24 -21.44 19.50
C GLU A 330 -15.51 -21.53 18.66
N VAL A 331 -15.40 -21.18 17.39
CA VAL A 331 -16.50 -21.08 16.44
C VAL A 331 -16.23 -21.92 15.20
N THR A 332 -17.25 -22.70 14.80
CA THR A 332 -17.32 -23.35 13.49
C THR A 332 -18.68 -22.97 12.89
N TRP A 333 -18.68 -22.32 11.75
CA TRP A 333 -19.86 -21.64 11.20
C TRP A 333 -20.79 -22.53 10.40
N THR A 334 -20.28 -23.61 9.81
CA THR A 334 -21.03 -24.43 8.85
C THR A 334 -21.02 -25.91 9.18
N ARG A 335 -21.96 -26.66 8.63
CA ARG A 335 -22.02 -28.12 8.73
C ARG A 335 -20.96 -28.82 7.87
N THR A 336 -20.35 -28.08 6.93
CA THR A 336 -19.35 -28.58 5.97
C THR A 336 -18.09 -27.71 5.92
N PRO A 337 -17.35 -27.59 7.03
CA PRO A 337 -16.27 -26.58 7.16
C PRO A 337 -15.03 -26.87 6.27
N ALA A 338 -14.95 -28.03 5.63
CA ALA A 338 -13.92 -28.38 4.64
C ALA A 338 -14.47 -28.50 3.21
N GLN A 339 -15.68 -28.00 2.97
CA GLN A 339 -16.32 -28.01 1.66
C GLN A 339 -17.15 -26.76 1.44
N TRP A 340 -17.02 -26.13 0.27
CA TRP A 340 -17.86 -24.99 -0.13
C TRP A 340 -19.34 -25.34 -0.08
N SER A 341 -20.11 -24.49 0.55
CA SER A 341 -21.56 -24.64 0.65
C SER A 341 -22.19 -23.27 0.91
N HIS A 342 -23.50 -23.21 0.84
CA HIS A 342 -24.31 -22.04 1.16
C HIS A 342 -24.69 -21.94 2.66
N ASP A 343 -24.15 -22.82 3.45
CA ASP A 343 -24.56 -23.11 4.81
C ASP A 343 -24.40 -21.94 5.79
N PHE A 344 -23.42 -21.07 5.55
CA PHE A 344 -23.19 -19.91 6.41
C PHE A 344 -24.45 -19.05 6.58
N PHE A 345 -25.12 -18.67 5.48
CA PHE A 345 -26.33 -17.88 5.54
C PHE A 345 -27.55 -18.68 6.03
N GLU A 346 -27.65 -19.96 5.67
CA GLU A 346 -28.68 -20.83 6.21
C GLU A 346 -28.63 -20.92 7.76
N ILE A 347 -27.43 -21.08 8.30
CA ILE A 347 -27.19 -21.11 9.75
C ILE A 347 -27.46 -19.75 10.39
N LEU A 348 -26.91 -18.65 9.78
CA LEU A 348 -27.05 -17.30 10.32
C LEU A 348 -28.50 -16.85 10.44
N PHE A 349 -29.35 -17.10 9.42
CA PHE A 349 -30.74 -16.68 9.38
C PHE A 349 -31.71 -17.74 9.94
N GLY A 350 -31.33 -19.02 9.93
CA GLY A 350 -32.18 -20.13 10.37
C GLY A 350 -32.26 -20.31 11.88
N ASN A 351 -31.48 -19.58 12.67
CA ASN A 351 -31.41 -19.74 14.12
C ASN A 351 -31.66 -18.41 14.86
N GLU A 352 -32.10 -18.50 16.09
CA GLU A 352 -32.03 -17.44 17.08
C GLU A 352 -30.77 -17.59 17.90
N TRP A 353 -30.13 -16.47 18.27
CA TRP A 353 -28.79 -16.42 18.86
C TRP A 353 -28.86 -16.00 20.33
N GLU A 354 -28.05 -16.64 21.17
CA GLU A 354 -27.80 -16.23 22.54
C GLU A 354 -26.31 -16.05 22.82
N LEU A 355 -25.96 -14.99 23.55
CA LEU A 355 -24.59 -14.69 23.91
C LEU A 355 -24.03 -15.77 24.85
N THR A 356 -22.82 -16.23 24.59
CA THR A 356 -22.10 -17.20 25.41
C THR A 356 -20.61 -16.87 25.44
N LYS A 357 -19.83 -17.71 26.09
CA LYS A 357 -18.37 -17.63 26.11
C LYS A 357 -17.74 -18.90 25.59
N SER A 358 -16.60 -18.74 24.91
CA SER A 358 -15.73 -19.84 24.52
C SER A 358 -15.09 -20.50 25.75
N PRO A 359 -14.45 -21.67 25.62
CA PRO A 359 -13.62 -22.25 26.69
C PRO A 359 -12.47 -21.36 27.15
N ALA A 360 -11.98 -20.46 26.28
CA ALA A 360 -10.97 -19.44 26.61
C ALA A 360 -11.55 -18.20 27.29
N GLY A 361 -12.88 -18.04 27.35
CA GLY A 361 -13.55 -16.93 28.01
C GLY A 361 -13.98 -15.78 27.09
N ALA A 362 -13.70 -15.85 25.78
CA ALA A 362 -14.09 -14.85 24.80
C ALA A 362 -15.59 -14.90 24.49
N HIS A 363 -16.20 -13.74 24.19
CA HIS A 363 -17.61 -13.64 23.83
C HIS A 363 -17.86 -14.20 22.42
N GLN A 364 -18.83 -15.07 22.32
CA GLN A 364 -19.33 -15.61 21.06
C GLN A 364 -20.84 -15.91 21.17
N TRP A 365 -21.45 -16.28 20.08
CA TRP A 365 -22.89 -16.55 20.05
C TRP A 365 -23.16 -18.02 19.73
N VAL A 366 -24.18 -18.61 20.34
CA VAL A 366 -24.59 -19.98 20.10
C VAL A 366 -26.07 -20.01 19.71
N ALA A 367 -26.43 -20.89 18.81
CA ALA A 367 -27.82 -21.05 18.38
C ALA A 367 -28.70 -21.54 19.53
N LYS A 368 -29.77 -20.77 19.83
CA LYS A 368 -30.67 -21.02 20.94
C LYS A 368 -31.56 -22.24 20.64
N ASN A 369 -31.57 -23.21 21.57
CA ASN A 369 -32.36 -24.43 21.46
C ASN A 369 -32.16 -25.25 20.18
N ALA A 370 -31.00 -25.09 19.51
CA ALA A 370 -30.67 -25.82 18.28
C ALA A 370 -30.05 -27.19 18.58
N GLU A 371 -30.22 -28.12 17.65
CA GLU A 371 -29.54 -29.40 17.67
C GLU A 371 -28.02 -29.24 17.40
N ALA A 372 -27.26 -30.19 17.90
CA ALA A 372 -25.80 -30.25 17.63
C ALA A 372 -25.59 -30.88 16.23
N VAL A 373 -25.37 -30.03 15.22
CA VAL A 373 -25.22 -30.43 13.81
C VAL A 373 -23.84 -30.15 13.24
N ILE A 374 -23.05 -29.26 13.88
CA ILE A 374 -21.73 -28.86 13.44
C ILE A 374 -20.70 -29.93 13.82
N PRO A 375 -19.89 -30.45 12.89
CA PRO A 375 -18.89 -31.47 13.19
C PRO A 375 -17.77 -30.96 14.10
N ASP A 376 -17.21 -31.84 14.94
CA ASP A 376 -15.96 -31.57 15.62
C ASP A 376 -14.78 -31.73 14.64
N ALA A 377 -13.76 -30.90 14.79
CA ALA A 377 -12.63 -30.87 13.85
C ALA A 377 -11.72 -32.11 13.93
N HIS A 378 -11.66 -32.79 15.07
CA HIS A 378 -10.73 -33.88 15.33
C HIS A 378 -11.39 -35.14 15.91
N ASP A 379 -12.69 -35.10 16.24
CA ASP A 379 -13.45 -36.23 16.76
C ASP A 379 -14.76 -36.41 15.96
N PRO A 380 -14.79 -37.32 14.98
CA PRO A 380 -15.95 -37.52 14.11
C PRO A 380 -17.22 -38.03 14.86
N SER A 381 -17.07 -38.45 16.10
CA SER A 381 -18.20 -38.86 16.93
C SER A 381 -18.92 -37.70 17.62
N LYS A 382 -18.32 -36.51 17.62
CA LYS A 382 -18.84 -35.32 18.28
C LYS A 382 -19.45 -34.33 17.32
N LYS A 383 -20.49 -33.66 17.80
CA LYS A 383 -21.09 -32.50 17.12
C LYS A 383 -21.37 -31.39 18.12
N HIS A 384 -21.42 -30.17 17.62
CA HIS A 384 -21.65 -28.96 18.36
C HIS A 384 -22.89 -28.22 17.85
N ARG A 385 -23.47 -27.38 18.69
CA ARG A 385 -24.51 -26.41 18.26
C ARG A 385 -23.84 -25.37 17.32
N PRO A 386 -24.61 -24.81 16.37
CA PRO A 386 -24.10 -23.70 15.55
C PRO A 386 -23.62 -22.52 16.40
N THR A 387 -22.54 -21.92 16.01
CA THR A 387 -21.91 -20.76 16.67
C THR A 387 -21.58 -19.65 15.68
N MET A 388 -21.59 -18.40 16.14
CA MET A 388 -21.27 -17.21 15.37
C MET A 388 -20.44 -16.24 16.20
N LEU A 389 -19.71 -15.35 15.52
CA LEU A 389 -19.04 -14.19 16.11
C LEU A 389 -20.02 -13.02 16.24
N THR A 390 -19.69 -12.02 17.04
CA THR A 390 -20.45 -10.76 17.07
C THR A 390 -20.42 -10.08 15.70
N THR A 391 -19.29 -10.12 15.01
CA THR A 391 -19.12 -9.58 13.65
C THR A 391 -19.92 -10.34 12.59
N ASP A 392 -20.22 -11.63 12.77
CA ASP A 392 -21.11 -12.37 11.87
C ASP A 392 -22.56 -11.88 12.00
N LEU A 393 -22.98 -11.62 13.24
CA LEU A 393 -24.34 -11.10 13.48
C LEU A 393 -24.54 -9.71 12.90
N SER A 394 -23.47 -8.94 12.67
CA SER A 394 -23.53 -7.67 11.93
C SER A 394 -24.12 -7.86 10.53
N LEU A 395 -23.80 -8.97 9.86
CA LEU A 395 -24.32 -9.28 8.51
C LEU A 395 -25.84 -9.52 8.49
N ARG A 396 -26.43 -9.86 9.64
CA ARG A 396 -27.87 -10.05 9.80
C ARG A 396 -28.58 -8.81 10.35
N LEU A 397 -27.91 -7.99 11.16
CA LEU A 397 -28.54 -6.96 11.98
C LEU A 397 -28.29 -5.52 11.46
N ASP A 398 -27.21 -5.27 10.75
CA ASP A 398 -27.00 -4.00 10.03
C ASP A 398 -27.91 -3.96 8.80
N PRO A 399 -28.76 -2.92 8.61
CA PRO A 399 -29.76 -2.91 7.54
C PRO A 399 -29.19 -2.98 6.12
N ALA A 400 -27.99 -2.44 5.88
CA ALA A 400 -27.33 -2.49 4.57
C ALA A 400 -26.78 -3.89 4.31
N TYR A 401 -26.07 -4.46 5.28
CA TYR A 401 -25.54 -5.82 5.20
C TYR A 401 -26.64 -6.88 5.16
N GLU A 402 -27.73 -6.72 5.94
CA GLU A 402 -28.86 -7.65 5.93
C GLU A 402 -29.47 -7.81 4.54
N LYS A 403 -29.67 -6.69 3.83
CA LYS A 403 -30.21 -6.69 2.46
C LYS A 403 -29.34 -7.52 1.52
N ILE A 404 -28.02 -7.37 1.58
CA ILE A 404 -27.07 -8.12 0.77
C ILE A 404 -27.06 -9.60 1.19
N SER A 405 -26.98 -9.86 2.48
CA SER A 405 -26.95 -11.22 3.04
C SER A 405 -28.20 -12.03 2.70
N ARG A 406 -29.39 -11.40 2.72
CA ARG A 406 -30.65 -12.05 2.30
C ARG A 406 -30.65 -12.37 0.81
N ARG A 407 -30.17 -11.45 -0.04
CA ARG A 407 -30.01 -11.72 -1.47
C ARG A 407 -29.08 -12.92 -1.70
N PHE A 408 -27.97 -12.98 -0.99
CA PHE A 408 -27.03 -14.10 -1.08
C PHE A 408 -27.62 -15.41 -0.52
N LEU A 409 -28.49 -15.34 0.50
CA LEU A 409 -29.23 -16.50 0.99
C LEU A 409 -30.21 -17.04 -0.08
N GLU A 410 -30.86 -16.16 -0.82
CA GLU A 410 -31.83 -16.52 -1.87
C GLU A 410 -31.17 -16.96 -3.17
N ASP A 411 -29.98 -16.42 -3.49
CA ASP A 411 -29.21 -16.71 -4.70
C ASP A 411 -27.77 -17.16 -4.38
N PRO A 412 -27.55 -18.48 -4.19
CA PRO A 412 -26.23 -19.03 -3.93
C PRO A 412 -25.20 -18.77 -5.03
N GLN A 413 -25.63 -18.61 -6.29
CA GLN A 413 -24.71 -18.32 -7.38
C GLN A 413 -24.23 -16.88 -7.33
N ALA A 414 -25.11 -15.91 -7.03
CA ALA A 414 -24.71 -14.52 -6.82
C ALA A 414 -23.70 -14.39 -5.67
N PHE A 415 -23.87 -15.16 -4.59
CA PHE A 415 -22.91 -15.22 -3.50
C PHE A 415 -21.55 -15.78 -3.95
N ALA A 416 -21.55 -16.89 -4.66
CA ALA A 416 -20.32 -17.50 -5.14
C ALA A 416 -19.54 -16.56 -6.10
N ASP A 417 -20.26 -15.89 -7.01
CA ASP A 417 -19.66 -14.94 -7.95
C ASP A 417 -19.12 -13.70 -7.26
N ALA A 418 -19.85 -13.14 -6.28
CA ALA A 418 -19.40 -12.01 -5.48
C ALA A 418 -18.16 -12.36 -4.66
N PHE A 419 -18.14 -13.51 -3.99
CA PHE A 419 -16.99 -13.96 -3.21
C PHE A 419 -15.76 -14.21 -4.10
N ALA A 420 -15.92 -14.84 -5.26
CA ALA A 420 -14.82 -15.09 -6.18
C ALA A 420 -14.16 -13.78 -6.66
N ARG A 421 -14.96 -12.77 -6.99
CA ARG A 421 -14.49 -11.44 -7.42
C ARG A 421 -13.85 -10.66 -6.28
N ALA A 422 -14.49 -10.65 -5.11
CA ALA A 422 -13.97 -9.95 -3.93
C ALA A 422 -12.67 -10.59 -3.42
N TRP A 423 -12.55 -11.92 -3.41
CA TRP A 423 -11.30 -12.62 -3.09
C TRP A 423 -10.19 -12.30 -4.09
N PHE A 424 -10.50 -12.25 -5.38
CA PHE A 424 -9.53 -11.84 -6.39
C PHE A 424 -9.07 -10.40 -6.17
N LYS A 425 -9.99 -9.46 -5.91
CA LYS A 425 -9.67 -8.07 -5.58
C LYS A 425 -8.80 -7.98 -4.33
N LEU A 426 -9.18 -8.62 -3.23
CA LEU A 426 -8.42 -8.64 -1.97
C LEU A 426 -6.97 -9.04 -2.21
N THR A 427 -6.74 -10.09 -2.98
CA THR A 427 -5.42 -10.69 -3.18
C THR A 427 -4.59 -10.06 -4.31
N HIS A 428 -5.17 -9.17 -5.13
CA HIS A 428 -4.49 -8.57 -6.30
C HIS A 428 -4.53 -7.04 -6.33
N ARG A 429 -5.21 -6.40 -5.36
CA ARG A 429 -5.41 -4.94 -5.34
C ARG A 429 -4.09 -4.15 -5.32
N ASP A 430 -3.06 -4.70 -4.71
CA ASP A 430 -1.72 -4.12 -4.52
C ASP A 430 -0.73 -4.42 -5.66
N MET A 431 -1.19 -5.10 -6.73
CA MET A 431 -0.31 -5.52 -7.83
C MET A 431 -0.21 -4.52 -8.99
N GLY A 432 -1.06 -3.47 -9.01
CA GLY A 432 -1.16 -2.55 -10.13
C GLY A 432 -1.89 -3.15 -11.35
N PRO A 433 -1.61 -2.67 -12.57
CA PRO A 433 -2.34 -3.06 -13.76
C PRO A 433 -2.11 -4.51 -14.17
N ARG A 434 -3.13 -5.07 -14.85
CA ARG A 434 -3.11 -6.46 -15.34
C ARG A 434 -1.87 -6.81 -16.20
N ALA A 435 -1.25 -5.82 -16.85
CA ALA A 435 -0.03 -6.03 -17.66
C ALA A 435 1.15 -6.61 -16.84
N ARG A 436 1.13 -6.48 -15.52
CA ARG A 436 2.14 -7.05 -14.60
C ARG A 436 1.88 -8.50 -14.20
N TYR A 437 0.68 -9.03 -14.49
CA TYR A 437 0.29 -10.36 -14.03
C TYR A 437 0.90 -11.45 -14.88
N LEU A 438 1.40 -12.50 -14.22
CA LEU A 438 2.03 -13.67 -14.83
C LEU A 438 1.19 -14.92 -14.59
N GLY A 439 1.32 -15.89 -15.51
CA GLY A 439 0.76 -17.22 -15.35
C GLY A 439 -0.49 -17.52 -16.16
N PRO A 440 -0.89 -18.81 -16.21
CA PRO A 440 -1.94 -19.28 -17.10
C PRO A 440 -3.36 -19.03 -16.58
N GLU A 441 -3.53 -18.65 -15.32
CA GLU A 441 -4.84 -18.42 -14.69
C GLU A 441 -5.17 -16.93 -14.53
N VAL A 442 -4.41 -16.05 -15.20
CA VAL A 442 -4.73 -14.61 -15.24
C VAL A 442 -6.07 -14.41 -15.92
N PRO A 443 -7.07 -13.79 -15.26
CA PRO A 443 -8.39 -13.58 -15.86
C PRO A 443 -8.32 -12.76 -17.14
N ALA A 444 -9.17 -13.10 -18.13
CA ALA A 444 -9.29 -12.31 -19.34
C ALA A 444 -9.98 -10.95 -19.07
N GLU A 445 -10.90 -10.92 -18.12
CA GLU A 445 -11.57 -9.71 -17.66
C GLU A 445 -10.57 -8.77 -16.96
N THR A 446 -10.66 -7.49 -17.24
CA THR A 446 -9.94 -6.43 -16.55
C THR A 446 -10.92 -5.58 -15.75
N PHE A 447 -10.64 -5.42 -14.46
CA PHE A 447 -11.49 -4.63 -13.57
C PHE A 447 -11.11 -3.16 -13.60
N ILE A 448 -12.06 -2.29 -13.31
CA ILE A 448 -11.85 -0.83 -13.29
C ILE A 448 -10.80 -0.43 -12.24
N TRP A 449 -10.74 -1.13 -11.10
CA TRP A 449 -9.76 -0.89 -10.04
C TRP A 449 -8.31 -1.27 -10.40
N GLN A 450 -8.09 -1.94 -11.54
CA GLN A 450 -6.76 -2.23 -12.10
C GLN A 450 -6.23 -1.08 -12.96
N ASP A 451 -6.90 0.06 -12.98
CA ASP A 451 -6.55 1.25 -13.76
C ASP A 451 -6.29 0.94 -15.26
N PRO A 452 -7.26 0.31 -15.96
CA PRO A 452 -7.06 -0.17 -17.31
C PRO A 452 -6.72 0.96 -18.28
N VAL A 453 -5.85 0.65 -19.24
CA VAL A 453 -5.52 1.53 -20.38
C VAL A 453 -5.74 0.78 -21.69
N PRO A 454 -5.99 1.45 -22.82
CA PRO A 454 -6.01 0.80 -24.12
C PRO A 454 -4.68 0.12 -24.45
N GLU A 455 -4.73 -0.90 -25.31
CA GLU A 455 -3.52 -1.51 -25.82
C GLU A 455 -2.66 -0.51 -26.61
N ALA A 456 -1.35 -0.62 -26.47
CA ALA A 456 -0.43 0.24 -27.21
C ALA A 456 -0.55 0.03 -28.73
N PRO A 457 -0.50 1.09 -29.53
CA PRO A 457 -0.52 0.97 -30.99
C PRO A 457 0.64 0.10 -31.51
N LYS A 458 0.38 -0.72 -32.52
CA LYS A 458 1.42 -1.56 -33.14
C LYS A 458 2.51 -0.73 -33.80
N ALA A 459 2.15 0.41 -34.44
CA ALA A 459 3.09 1.33 -35.03
C ALA A 459 3.57 2.34 -34.00
N GLN A 460 4.83 2.27 -33.62
CA GLN A 460 5.48 3.21 -32.72
C GLN A 460 5.98 4.44 -33.48
N ILE A 461 5.99 5.60 -32.82
CA ILE A 461 6.59 6.82 -33.37
C ILE A 461 8.11 6.67 -33.50
N SER A 462 8.66 7.14 -34.63
CA SER A 462 10.10 7.10 -34.91
C SER A 462 10.88 8.17 -34.14
N ALA A 463 12.20 8.04 -34.09
CA ALA A 463 13.07 9.11 -33.55
C ALA A 463 12.91 10.42 -34.31
N GLY A 464 12.61 10.37 -35.64
CA GLY A 464 12.30 11.54 -36.45
C GLY A 464 10.98 12.21 -36.04
N ASP A 465 9.95 11.41 -35.75
CA ASP A 465 8.67 11.88 -35.22
C ASP A 465 8.86 12.56 -33.86
N VAL A 466 9.63 11.96 -32.97
CA VAL A 466 9.92 12.54 -31.64
C VAL A 466 10.60 13.90 -31.80
N ALA A 467 11.60 14.02 -32.68
CA ALA A 467 12.29 15.29 -32.95
C ALA A 467 11.32 16.35 -33.49
N ALA A 468 10.42 15.99 -34.41
CA ALA A 468 9.41 16.89 -34.95
C ALA A 468 8.39 17.35 -33.89
N LEU A 469 7.94 16.42 -33.03
CA LEU A 469 7.05 16.73 -31.91
C LEU A 469 7.70 17.67 -30.90
N LYS A 470 8.98 17.46 -30.55
CA LYS A 470 9.73 18.37 -29.68
C LYS A 470 9.79 19.79 -30.23
N GLN A 471 9.98 19.94 -31.56
CA GLN A 471 9.97 21.26 -32.20
C GLN A 471 8.59 21.92 -32.13
N GLN A 472 7.51 21.18 -32.35
CA GLN A 472 6.14 21.70 -32.27
C GLN A 472 5.79 22.12 -30.82
N ILE A 473 6.17 21.32 -29.81
CA ILE A 473 6.00 21.66 -28.40
C ILE A 473 6.78 22.92 -28.05
N ALA A 474 8.04 23.03 -28.47
CA ALA A 474 8.87 24.21 -28.22
C ALA A 474 8.28 25.49 -28.86
N ALA A 475 7.57 25.36 -29.98
CA ALA A 475 6.91 26.46 -30.68
C ALA A 475 5.49 26.78 -30.15
N ALA A 476 4.95 26.00 -29.21
CA ALA A 476 3.59 26.16 -28.72
C ALA A 476 3.36 27.39 -27.81
N GLY A 477 4.42 28.13 -27.45
CA GLY A 477 4.33 29.33 -26.61
C GLY A 477 4.04 29.03 -25.15
N LEU A 478 4.37 27.83 -24.68
CA LEU A 478 4.27 27.43 -23.28
C LEU A 478 5.62 27.68 -22.56
N SER A 479 5.57 28.11 -21.32
CA SER A 479 6.75 28.32 -20.50
C SER A 479 7.33 27.01 -20.00
N VAL A 480 8.61 27.01 -19.62
CA VAL A 480 9.27 25.89 -18.94
C VAL A 480 8.48 25.43 -17.72
N ALA A 481 8.04 26.37 -16.88
CA ALA A 481 7.25 26.06 -15.69
C ALA A 481 5.94 25.33 -16.01
N GLU A 482 5.21 25.77 -17.04
CA GLU A 482 3.96 25.12 -17.46
C GLU A 482 4.20 23.70 -18.00
N LEU A 483 5.24 23.50 -18.83
CA LEU A 483 5.58 22.19 -19.38
C LEU A 483 6.01 21.20 -18.28
N VAL A 484 6.92 21.63 -17.41
CA VAL A 484 7.51 20.80 -16.36
C VAL A 484 6.47 20.46 -15.28
N SER A 485 5.70 21.46 -14.80
CA SER A 485 4.70 21.20 -13.75
C SER A 485 3.56 20.29 -14.22
N THR A 486 3.16 20.36 -15.49
CA THR A 486 2.13 19.46 -16.05
C THR A 486 2.63 18.03 -16.16
N ALA A 487 3.83 17.79 -16.67
CA ALA A 487 4.41 16.46 -16.76
C ALA A 487 4.65 15.86 -15.37
N TRP A 488 5.16 16.65 -14.42
CA TRP A 488 5.32 16.23 -13.04
C TRP A 488 3.96 15.85 -12.41
N ALA A 489 2.94 16.69 -12.56
CA ALA A 489 1.60 16.43 -12.06
C ALA A 489 0.99 15.12 -12.58
N SER A 490 1.27 14.77 -13.83
CA SER A 490 0.84 13.52 -14.43
C SER A 490 1.58 12.32 -13.84
N ALA A 491 2.91 12.35 -13.85
CA ALA A 491 3.75 11.22 -13.50
C ALA A 491 3.83 10.98 -11.98
N SER A 492 3.85 12.04 -11.17
CA SER A 492 4.08 11.96 -9.73
C SER A 492 2.89 11.43 -8.91
N THR A 493 1.78 11.08 -9.55
CA THR A 493 0.70 10.31 -8.90
C THR A 493 1.06 8.86 -8.67
N PHE A 494 2.13 8.38 -9.29
CA PHE A 494 2.61 7.01 -9.11
C PHE A 494 2.90 6.68 -7.64
N ARG A 495 2.52 5.47 -7.24
CA ARG A 495 2.83 4.88 -5.93
C ARG A 495 3.56 3.56 -6.13
N GLY A 496 4.79 3.47 -5.66
CA GLY A 496 5.59 2.23 -5.68
C GLY A 496 5.03 1.13 -4.78
N SER A 497 4.16 1.49 -3.83
CA SER A 497 3.52 0.58 -2.89
C SER A 497 2.54 -0.38 -3.57
N ASP A 498 1.61 0.12 -4.38
CA ASP A 498 0.57 -0.66 -5.07
C ASP A 498 0.58 -0.51 -6.60
N LYS A 499 1.58 0.18 -7.14
CA LYS A 499 1.79 0.33 -8.60
C LYS A 499 0.66 1.07 -9.31
N ARG A 500 -0.06 1.95 -8.61
CA ARG A 500 -1.11 2.81 -9.16
C ARG A 500 -0.59 4.20 -9.51
N GLY A 501 -1.34 4.91 -10.32
CA GLY A 501 -0.97 6.25 -10.81
C GLY A 501 0.07 6.23 -11.90
N GLY A 502 0.71 7.38 -12.14
CA GLY A 502 1.70 7.57 -13.19
C GLY A 502 1.16 8.30 -14.42
N ALA A 503 2.02 8.47 -15.43
CA ALA A 503 1.72 9.26 -16.62
C ALA A 503 0.86 8.50 -17.65
N ASN A 504 0.91 7.17 -17.65
CA ASN A 504 0.17 6.34 -18.61
C ASN A 504 -1.35 6.50 -18.40
N GLY A 505 -2.09 6.55 -19.48
CA GLY A 505 -3.52 6.82 -19.45
C GLY A 505 -3.87 8.32 -19.56
N ALA A 506 -2.93 9.24 -19.41
CA ALA A 506 -3.17 10.69 -19.39
C ALA A 506 -4.35 11.08 -18.48
N ARG A 507 -4.52 10.40 -17.33
CA ARG A 507 -5.68 10.61 -16.45
C ARG A 507 -5.73 12.01 -15.84
N ILE A 508 -4.62 12.75 -15.92
CA ILE A 508 -4.58 14.17 -15.53
C ILE A 508 -5.62 15.03 -16.27
N ARG A 509 -6.10 14.62 -17.46
CA ARG A 509 -7.19 15.31 -18.20
C ARG A 509 -8.59 14.87 -17.81
N LEU A 510 -8.72 13.83 -16.99
CA LEU A 510 -9.98 13.20 -16.58
C LEU A 510 -10.33 13.54 -15.13
N ALA A 511 -11.62 13.41 -14.79
CA ALA A 511 -12.02 13.45 -13.39
C ALA A 511 -11.50 12.20 -12.65
N PRO A 512 -11.08 12.33 -11.38
CA PRO A 512 -11.07 13.53 -10.56
C PRO A 512 -9.81 14.38 -10.73
N GLN A 513 -8.75 13.85 -11.35
CA GLN A 513 -7.38 14.41 -11.33
C GLN A 513 -7.29 15.81 -11.98
N LYS A 514 -8.07 16.07 -13.03
CA LYS A 514 -8.08 17.37 -13.74
C LYS A 514 -8.52 18.54 -12.83
N ASP A 515 -9.30 18.23 -11.80
CA ASP A 515 -9.93 19.22 -10.93
C ASP A 515 -9.15 19.42 -9.61
N TRP A 516 -8.10 18.64 -9.34
CA TRP A 516 -7.28 18.78 -8.15
C TRP A 516 -6.56 20.13 -8.11
N ALA A 517 -6.64 20.83 -6.98
CA ALA A 517 -6.03 22.15 -6.82
C ALA A 517 -4.52 22.14 -7.11
N VAL A 518 -3.82 21.10 -6.67
CA VAL A 518 -2.37 20.91 -6.90
C VAL A 518 -2.00 20.86 -8.40
N ASN A 519 -2.93 20.55 -9.27
CA ASN A 519 -2.74 20.50 -10.72
C ASN A 519 -3.04 21.81 -11.43
N GLN A 520 -3.45 22.86 -10.68
CA GLN A 520 -3.72 24.19 -11.23
C GLN A 520 -4.65 24.13 -12.44
N PRO A 521 -5.94 23.81 -12.29
CA PRO A 521 -6.85 23.43 -13.40
C PRO A 521 -6.86 24.39 -14.61
N ARG A 522 -6.71 25.70 -14.38
CA ARG A 522 -6.67 26.71 -15.47
C ARG A 522 -5.39 26.58 -16.31
N GLN A 523 -4.22 26.44 -15.64
CA GLN A 523 -2.95 26.23 -16.34
C GLN A 523 -2.93 24.89 -17.05
N LEU A 524 -3.40 23.84 -16.38
CA LEU A 524 -3.51 22.50 -16.93
C LEU A 524 -4.36 22.52 -18.23
N ALA A 525 -5.54 23.12 -18.21
CA ALA A 525 -6.39 23.22 -19.40
C ALA A 525 -5.70 23.94 -20.57
N LYS A 526 -4.92 25.01 -20.29
CA LYS A 526 -4.13 25.71 -21.32
C LYS A 526 -3.09 24.78 -21.97
N VAL A 527 -2.34 24.04 -21.14
CA VAL A 527 -1.28 23.13 -21.63
C VAL A 527 -1.91 21.98 -22.42
N LEU A 528 -2.95 21.34 -21.89
CA LEU A 528 -3.64 20.24 -22.56
C LEU A 528 -4.19 20.65 -23.92
N ALA A 529 -4.85 21.81 -24.02
CA ALA A 529 -5.39 22.30 -25.30
C ALA A 529 -4.28 22.50 -26.36
N ALA A 530 -3.09 22.95 -25.96
CA ALA A 530 -1.96 23.08 -26.87
C ALA A 530 -1.44 21.69 -27.32
N LEU A 531 -1.33 20.73 -26.43
CA LEU A 531 -0.86 19.38 -26.73
C LEU A 531 -1.89 18.59 -27.56
N GLU A 532 -3.18 18.72 -27.27
CA GLU A 532 -4.27 18.12 -28.07
C GLU A 532 -4.29 18.66 -29.51
N LYS A 533 -3.98 19.94 -29.70
CA LYS A 533 -3.82 20.52 -31.04
C LYS A 533 -2.65 19.90 -31.79
N ILE A 534 -1.53 19.67 -31.11
CA ILE A 534 -0.35 18.98 -31.68
C ILE A 534 -0.73 17.54 -32.02
N GLN A 535 -1.38 16.81 -31.11
CA GLN A 535 -1.84 15.45 -31.33
C GLN A 535 -2.76 15.33 -32.57
N ALA A 536 -3.75 16.20 -32.67
CA ALA A 536 -4.70 16.22 -33.82
C ALA A 536 -4.03 16.52 -35.15
N GLY A 537 -2.96 17.31 -35.16
CA GLY A 537 -2.19 17.66 -36.36
C GLY A 537 -1.08 16.66 -36.69
N PHE A 538 -0.75 15.73 -35.81
CA PHE A 538 0.35 14.80 -35.98
C PHE A 538 0.04 13.71 -37.01
N LYS A 539 1.00 13.45 -37.88
CA LYS A 539 0.98 12.36 -38.88
C LYS A 539 2.37 11.71 -38.84
N GLY A 540 2.47 10.65 -38.09
CA GLY A 540 3.71 9.91 -37.94
C GLY A 540 4.05 9.04 -39.16
N ASP A 541 5.31 8.67 -39.24
CA ASP A 541 5.80 7.75 -40.26
C ASP A 541 5.03 6.43 -40.23
N GLY A 542 4.62 5.94 -41.42
CA GLY A 542 3.85 4.69 -41.51
C GLY A 542 2.46 4.69 -40.87
N GLY A 543 1.93 5.86 -40.52
CA GLY A 543 0.62 6.02 -39.88
C GLY A 543 0.68 5.89 -38.35
N ALA A 544 1.86 6.02 -37.74
CA ALA A 544 2.01 6.05 -36.29
C ALA A 544 1.22 7.19 -35.66
N GLN A 545 0.64 6.91 -34.49
CA GLN A 545 -0.09 7.88 -33.68
C GLN A 545 0.66 8.14 -32.37
N VAL A 546 0.54 9.35 -31.84
CA VAL A 546 1.06 9.72 -30.52
C VAL A 546 -0.07 9.89 -29.54
N SER A 547 0.05 9.31 -28.35
CA SER A 547 -0.88 9.51 -27.26
C SER A 547 -0.69 10.87 -26.59
N LEU A 548 -1.73 11.39 -25.94
CA LEU A 548 -1.59 12.59 -25.12
C LEU A 548 -0.69 12.32 -23.91
N ALA A 549 -0.72 11.09 -23.37
CA ALA A 549 0.17 10.67 -22.30
C ALA A 549 1.65 10.80 -22.70
N ASP A 550 2.02 10.34 -23.89
CA ASP A 550 3.38 10.52 -24.41
C ASP A 550 3.71 12.00 -24.66
N LEU A 551 2.76 12.78 -25.19
CA LEU A 551 2.97 14.22 -25.42
C LEU A 551 3.16 15.00 -24.12
N ILE A 552 2.47 14.66 -23.04
CA ILE A 552 2.63 15.30 -21.73
C ILE A 552 4.05 15.05 -21.21
N VAL A 553 4.53 13.82 -21.26
CA VAL A 553 5.89 13.47 -20.81
C VAL A 553 6.93 14.15 -21.70
N LEU A 554 6.73 14.10 -23.03
CA LEU A 554 7.64 14.73 -24.00
C LEU A 554 7.69 16.25 -23.81
N ALA A 555 6.55 16.88 -23.46
CA ALA A 555 6.46 18.31 -23.17
C ALA A 555 7.30 18.67 -21.94
N GLY A 556 7.25 17.89 -20.86
CA GLY A 556 8.11 18.06 -19.71
C GLY A 556 9.60 17.94 -20.07
N ASN A 557 9.94 16.94 -20.90
CA ASN A 557 11.31 16.75 -21.37
C ASN A 557 11.80 17.95 -22.18
N VAL A 558 10.97 18.52 -23.07
CA VAL A 558 11.28 19.75 -23.82
C VAL A 558 11.53 20.92 -22.87
N GLY A 559 10.71 21.07 -21.82
CA GLY A 559 10.91 22.10 -20.79
C GLY A 559 12.26 21.97 -20.08
N VAL A 560 12.64 20.73 -19.69
CA VAL A 560 13.92 20.45 -19.05
C VAL A 560 15.09 20.73 -20.01
N GLU A 561 15.02 20.30 -21.28
CA GLU A 561 16.06 20.54 -22.29
C GLU A 561 16.27 22.03 -22.58
N GLN A 562 15.16 22.79 -22.69
CA GLN A 562 15.22 24.25 -22.86
C GLN A 562 15.87 24.96 -21.68
N ALA A 563 15.50 24.55 -20.45
CA ALA A 563 16.06 25.11 -19.23
C ALA A 563 17.53 24.78 -19.05
N ALA A 564 17.95 23.56 -19.38
CA ALA A 564 19.36 23.15 -19.36
C ALA A 564 20.19 23.93 -20.38
N LYS A 565 19.65 24.10 -21.59
CA LYS A 565 20.31 24.91 -22.64
C LYS A 565 20.46 26.37 -22.21
N ALA A 566 19.47 26.95 -21.55
CA ALA A 566 19.55 28.29 -20.96
C ALA A 566 20.64 28.38 -19.88
N GLY A 567 20.90 27.29 -19.15
CA GLY A 567 21.99 27.13 -18.19
C GLY A 567 23.38 26.86 -18.82
N GLY A 568 23.44 26.69 -20.16
CA GLY A 568 24.70 26.38 -20.85
C GLY A 568 25.01 24.88 -20.96
N HIS A 569 24.03 24.02 -20.66
CA HIS A 569 24.17 22.57 -20.73
C HIS A 569 23.40 22.01 -21.94
N ASP A 570 24.06 21.20 -22.74
CA ASP A 570 23.45 20.48 -23.85
C ASP A 570 23.09 19.07 -23.36
N VAL A 571 21.79 18.84 -23.08
CA VAL A 571 21.29 17.59 -22.58
C VAL A 571 20.15 17.07 -23.47
N SER A 572 20.04 15.76 -23.58
CA SER A 572 18.87 15.08 -24.13
C SER A 572 18.22 14.24 -23.04
N VAL A 573 16.97 14.53 -22.75
CA VAL A 573 16.21 13.76 -21.75
C VAL A 573 15.74 12.46 -22.41
N PRO A 574 16.03 11.28 -21.84
CA PRO A 574 15.52 10.01 -22.33
C PRO A 574 13.99 10.00 -22.47
N PHE A 575 13.50 9.40 -23.53
CA PHE A 575 12.07 9.27 -23.77
C PHE A 575 11.76 7.96 -24.48
N ASN A 576 10.86 7.18 -23.90
CA ASN A 576 10.31 5.96 -24.49
C ASN A 576 8.82 6.17 -24.77
N ALA A 577 8.45 6.11 -26.06
CA ALA A 577 7.06 6.17 -26.49
C ALA A 577 6.30 4.86 -26.18
N GLY A 578 4.96 4.90 -26.25
CA GLY A 578 4.11 3.73 -26.12
C GLY A 578 3.08 3.81 -24.99
N ARG A 579 2.96 4.95 -24.31
CA ARG A 579 1.82 5.23 -23.43
C ARG A 579 0.55 5.36 -24.24
N THR A 580 -0.59 5.11 -23.61
CA THR A 580 -1.92 5.23 -24.23
C THR A 580 -2.81 6.14 -23.40
N ASP A 581 -3.94 6.55 -23.97
CA ASP A 581 -4.87 7.48 -23.34
C ASP A 581 -6.10 6.72 -22.83
N ALA A 582 -6.29 6.66 -21.50
CA ALA A 582 -7.47 6.07 -20.88
C ALA A 582 -8.72 6.93 -21.15
N SER A 583 -9.90 6.30 -21.17
CA SER A 583 -11.17 7.02 -21.15
C SER A 583 -11.65 7.30 -19.72
N GLN A 584 -12.72 8.11 -19.61
CA GLN A 584 -13.35 8.33 -18.28
C GLN A 584 -13.97 7.05 -17.74
N GLU A 585 -14.53 6.21 -18.60
CA GLU A 585 -15.13 4.92 -18.24
C GLU A 585 -14.08 3.90 -17.78
N GLN A 586 -12.82 4.09 -18.17
CA GLN A 586 -11.66 3.31 -17.71
C GLN A 586 -11.01 3.88 -16.44
N THR A 587 -11.61 4.91 -15.86
CA THR A 587 -11.07 5.57 -14.65
C THR A 587 -12.06 5.38 -13.50
N ASP A 588 -11.63 4.63 -12.48
CA ASP A 588 -12.35 4.48 -11.23
C ASP A 588 -12.23 5.78 -10.43
N VAL A 589 -13.21 6.68 -10.63
CA VAL A 589 -13.18 8.05 -10.10
C VAL A 589 -13.08 8.07 -8.59
N GLU A 590 -13.83 7.22 -7.93
CA GLU A 590 -13.88 7.15 -6.47
C GLU A 590 -12.55 6.64 -5.90
N SER A 591 -12.08 5.50 -6.35
CA SER A 591 -10.81 4.95 -5.86
C SER A 591 -9.58 5.71 -6.39
N PHE A 592 -9.72 6.46 -7.49
CA PHE A 592 -8.64 7.32 -8.00
C PHE A 592 -8.48 8.62 -7.19
N ALA A 593 -9.54 9.07 -6.51
CA ALA A 593 -9.49 10.26 -5.65
C ALA A 593 -8.45 10.14 -4.52
N VAL A 594 -8.19 8.94 -4.02
CA VAL A 594 -7.16 8.71 -2.97
C VAL A 594 -5.72 8.98 -3.45
N LEU A 595 -5.50 9.15 -4.76
CA LEU A 595 -4.19 9.54 -5.32
C LEU A 595 -3.97 11.05 -5.28
N GLU A 596 -4.97 11.86 -4.90
CA GLU A 596 -4.79 13.30 -4.69
C GLU A 596 -3.77 13.54 -3.57
N PRO A 597 -2.65 14.22 -3.85
CA PRO A 597 -1.65 14.42 -2.83
C PRO A 597 -2.13 15.37 -1.74
N TYR A 598 -2.01 14.96 -0.47
CA TYR A 598 -2.14 15.86 0.68
C TYR A 598 -1.07 16.93 0.68
N ALA A 599 0.12 16.57 0.23
CA ALA A 599 1.23 17.46 0.01
C ALA A 599 2.06 17.00 -1.19
N ASP A 600 2.62 17.96 -1.91
CA ASP A 600 3.65 17.74 -2.92
C ASP A 600 4.80 18.72 -2.66
N GLY A 601 5.72 18.31 -1.80
CA GLY A 601 6.89 19.10 -1.45
C GLY A 601 7.79 19.41 -2.63
N PHE A 602 7.74 18.62 -3.72
CA PHE A 602 8.44 18.90 -4.97
C PHE A 602 7.92 20.15 -5.69
N ARG A 603 6.63 20.49 -5.50
CA ARG A 603 6.00 21.70 -6.04
C ARG A 603 5.62 22.71 -4.96
N ASN A 604 6.15 22.55 -3.75
CA ASN A 604 5.91 23.40 -2.59
C ASN A 604 4.41 23.56 -2.23
N TYR A 605 3.67 22.45 -2.31
CA TYR A 605 2.22 22.41 -2.07
C TYR A 605 1.88 21.62 -0.82
N VAL A 606 0.95 22.14 -0.03
CA VAL A 606 0.27 21.46 1.08
C VAL A 606 -1.20 21.84 1.03
N LYS A 607 -2.10 20.83 0.97
CA LYS A 607 -3.55 21.04 0.79
C LYS A 607 -4.21 21.71 1.99
N GLY A 608 -3.74 21.43 3.20
CA GLY A 608 -4.34 21.93 4.44
C GLY A 608 -3.32 21.98 5.58
N ARG A 609 -3.81 22.05 6.81
CA ARG A 609 -2.98 21.94 8.00
C ARG A 609 -2.93 20.50 8.49
N TYR A 610 -1.71 19.98 8.67
CA TYR A 610 -1.48 18.63 9.15
C TYR A 610 -0.58 18.67 10.37
N SER A 611 -0.74 17.69 11.26
CA SER A 611 0.16 17.45 12.39
C SER A 611 1.54 16.98 11.95
N VAL A 612 1.63 16.34 10.77
CA VAL A 612 2.90 15.90 10.16
C VAL A 612 3.53 17.07 9.40
N PRO A 613 4.80 17.43 9.68
CA PRO A 613 5.45 18.57 9.03
C PRO A 613 5.74 18.31 7.54
N ALA A 614 5.80 19.40 6.76
CA ALA A 614 5.93 19.34 5.30
C ALA A 614 7.16 18.58 4.82
N GLU A 615 8.28 18.63 5.54
CA GLU A 615 9.49 17.85 5.22
C GLU A 615 9.31 16.35 5.41
N ALA A 616 8.51 15.90 6.39
CA ALA A 616 8.18 14.49 6.55
C ALA A 616 7.24 14.00 5.43
N LEU A 617 6.26 14.82 5.04
CA LEU A 617 5.39 14.55 3.89
C LEU A 617 6.16 14.52 2.56
N LEU A 618 7.23 15.31 2.43
CA LEU A 618 8.15 15.26 1.29
C LEU A 618 8.88 13.91 1.21
N ILE A 619 9.36 13.39 2.34
CA ILE A 619 10.03 12.08 2.39
C ILE A 619 9.04 10.96 2.06
N ASP A 620 7.83 11.01 2.62
CA ASP A 620 6.76 10.06 2.32
C ASP A 620 6.46 10.01 0.80
N LYS A 621 6.31 11.18 0.18
CA LYS A 621 6.11 11.28 -1.28
C LYS A 621 7.30 10.74 -2.08
N ALA A 622 8.53 11.02 -1.66
CA ALA A 622 9.74 10.52 -2.29
C ALA A 622 9.82 8.99 -2.20
N GLN A 623 9.46 8.41 -1.06
CA GLN A 623 9.41 6.97 -0.86
C GLN A 623 8.35 6.31 -1.76
N LEU A 624 7.15 6.88 -1.86
CA LEU A 624 6.11 6.39 -2.79
C LEU A 624 6.56 6.45 -4.26
N LEU A 625 7.37 7.44 -4.62
CA LEU A 625 8.02 7.53 -5.94
C LEU A 625 9.28 6.66 -6.06
N THR A 626 9.60 5.87 -5.04
CA THR A 626 10.79 5.00 -5.00
C THR A 626 12.12 5.74 -5.19
N LEU A 627 12.20 7.01 -4.79
CA LEU A 627 13.38 7.84 -4.95
C LEU A 627 14.39 7.63 -3.82
N THR A 628 15.66 7.73 -4.17
CA THR A 628 16.77 7.83 -3.22
C THR A 628 16.95 9.25 -2.69
N GLY A 629 17.73 9.43 -1.62
CA GLY A 629 18.03 10.76 -1.08
C GLY A 629 18.68 11.72 -2.09
N PRO A 630 19.69 11.31 -2.89
CA PRO A 630 20.23 12.13 -3.98
C PRO A 630 19.20 12.50 -5.05
N GLU A 631 18.35 11.57 -5.51
CA GLU A 631 17.31 11.84 -6.52
C GLU A 631 16.26 12.83 -5.98
N LEU A 632 15.80 12.65 -4.74
CA LEU A 632 14.94 13.60 -4.04
C LEU A 632 15.57 15.00 -4.03
N THR A 633 16.82 15.10 -3.63
CA THR A 633 17.55 16.37 -3.51
C THR A 633 17.67 17.07 -4.87
N ALA A 634 18.11 16.33 -5.90
CA ALA A 634 18.25 16.88 -7.25
C ALA A 634 16.90 17.37 -7.80
N LEU A 635 15.81 16.58 -7.63
CA LEU A 635 14.48 16.93 -8.12
C LEU A 635 13.92 18.17 -7.43
N VAL A 636 14.03 18.27 -6.10
CA VAL A 636 13.55 19.46 -5.40
C VAL A 636 14.30 20.70 -5.86
N GLY A 637 15.63 20.68 -5.87
CA GLY A 637 16.43 21.83 -6.30
C GLY A 637 16.14 22.26 -7.74
N GLY A 638 16.03 21.29 -8.66
CA GLY A 638 15.71 21.56 -10.06
C GLY A 638 14.29 22.11 -10.27
N LEU A 639 13.28 21.47 -9.68
CA LEU A 639 11.90 21.95 -9.81
C LEU A 639 11.72 23.37 -9.24
N ARG A 640 12.46 23.75 -8.20
CA ARG A 640 12.46 25.13 -7.67
C ARG A 640 13.00 26.12 -8.69
N VAL A 641 14.18 25.87 -9.26
CA VAL A 641 14.77 26.82 -10.24
C VAL A 641 13.98 26.84 -11.55
N LEU A 642 13.28 25.76 -11.90
CA LEU A 642 12.38 25.70 -13.05
C LEU A 642 11.03 26.42 -12.84
N GLY A 643 10.73 26.85 -11.60
CA GLY A 643 9.49 27.54 -11.27
C GLY A 643 8.26 26.65 -11.26
N ALA A 644 8.40 25.36 -10.93
CA ALA A 644 7.32 24.38 -10.94
C ALA A 644 6.39 24.44 -9.72
N ASN A 645 6.59 25.39 -8.80
CA ASN A 645 5.73 25.57 -7.61
C ASN A 645 4.27 25.83 -7.98
N VAL A 646 3.35 25.32 -7.18
CA VAL A 646 1.90 25.51 -7.37
C VAL A 646 1.54 26.99 -7.15
N ASP A 647 0.60 27.50 -7.95
CA ASP A 647 0.04 28.86 -7.90
C ASP A 647 1.08 30.00 -7.95
N GLY A 648 2.22 29.76 -8.60
CA GLY A 648 3.28 30.75 -8.71
C GLY A 648 3.95 31.09 -7.37
N ASN A 649 3.84 30.22 -6.37
CA ASN A 649 4.52 30.36 -5.09
C ASN A 649 6.05 30.47 -5.31
N THR A 650 6.64 31.52 -4.76
CA THR A 650 8.09 31.83 -4.92
C THR A 650 8.95 31.29 -3.78
N GLN A 651 8.39 30.64 -2.78
CA GLN A 651 9.17 30.01 -1.72
C GLN A 651 10.10 28.93 -2.30
N GLY A 652 11.36 28.98 -1.90
CA GLY A 652 12.36 28.04 -2.38
C GLY A 652 12.88 28.32 -3.80
N VAL A 653 12.33 29.32 -4.53
CA VAL A 653 12.89 29.76 -5.81
C VAL A 653 14.13 30.61 -5.54
N LEU A 654 15.24 29.93 -5.22
CA LEU A 654 16.48 30.55 -4.79
C LEU A 654 17.41 30.82 -5.99
N THR A 655 16.89 31.52 -7.00
CA THR A 655 17.65 31.88 -8.21
C THR A 655 17.21 33.23 -8.76
N GLU A 656 18.13 33.96 -9.38
CA GLU A 656 17.84 35.18 -10.13
C GLU A 656 17.44 34.86 -11.61
N ARG A 657 17.47 33.58 -11.99
CA ARG A 657 17.21 33.08 -13.35
C ARG A 657 16.13 31.98 -13.37
N PRO A 658 14.89 32.28 -12.93
CA PRO A 658 13.83 31.26 -12.96
C PRO A 658 13.61 30.69 -14.37
N GLY A 659 13.38 29.39 -14.49
CA GLY A 659 13.27 28.69 -15.78
C GLY A 659 14.60 28.25 -16.38
N THR A 660 15.72 28.45 -15.68
CA THR A 660 17.06 27.97 -16.05
C THR A 660 17.46 26.82 -15.14
N LEU A 661 17.83 25.67 -15.69
CA LEU A 661 18.31 24.54 -14.90
C LEU A 661 19.77 24.81 -14.48
N SER A 662 19.92 25.19 -13.23
CA SER A 662 21.20 25.52 -12.58
C SER A 662 21.19 25.00 -11.12
N ASN A 663 22.37 24.92 -10.52
CA ASN A 663 22.52 24.56 -9.11
C ASN A 663 22.29 25.73 -8.14
N ASP A 664 21.69 26.84 -8.61
CA ASP A 664 21.48 28.09 -7.85
C ASP A 664 20.71 27.82 -6.54
N PHE A 665 19.76 26.90 -6.52
CA PHE A 665 19.01 26.53 -5.31
C PHE A 665 19.98 26.17 -4.16
N PHE A 666 20.93 25.28 -4.42
CA PHE A 666 21.87 24.79 -3.41
C PHE A 666 22.90 25.85 -3.04
N VAL A 667 23.45 26.54 -4.03
CA VAL A 667 24.42 27.62 -3.80
C VAL A 667 23.83 28.71 -2.92
N ASN A 668 22.60 29.16 -3.21
CA ASN A 668 21.94 30.24 -2.47
C ASN A 668 21.37 29.77 -1.13
N LEU A 669 20.90 28.53 -1.01
CA LEU A 669 20.45 27.96 0.26
C LEU A 669 21.60 27.87 1.27
N LEU A 670 22.78 27.48 0.83
CA LEU A 670 23.97 27.25 1.67
C LEU A 670 24.86 28.50 1.79
N ASP A 671 24.48 29.64 1.16
CA ASP A 671 25.22 30.87 1.23
C ASP A 671 25.37 31.39 2.66
N MET A 672 26.60 31.47 3.15
CA MET A 672 26.95 32.00 4.46
C MET A 672 26.56 33.47 4.66
N GLY A 673 26.40 34.23 3.58
CA GLY A 673 25.93 35.61 3.62
C GLY A 673 24.45 35.77 3.91
N THR A 674 23.66 34.70 3.84
CA THR A 674 22.22 34.68 4.09
C THR A 674 21.92 34.28 5.53
N GLN A 675 21.05 35.05 6.20
CA GLN A 675 20.49 34.73 7.50
C GLN A 675 18.99 34.42 7.35
N TRP A 676 18.59 33.22 7.75
CA TRP A 676 17.21 32.79 7.73
C TRP A 676 16.50 33.08 9.05
N LYS A 677 15.24 33.54 8.98
CA LYS A 677 14.33 33.73 10.12
C LYS A 677 12.96 33.17 9.78
N ALA A 678 12.29 32.57 10.77
CA ALA A 678 10.89 32.17 10.64
C ALA A 678 10.01 33.40 10.41
N SER A 679 9.08 33.32 9.46
CA SER A 679 8.16 34.40 9.08
C SER A 679 6.86 33.77 8.56
N GLY A 680 5.76 33.92 9.33
CA GLY A 680 4.51 33.23 9.03
C GLY A 680 4.67 31.71 8.97
N ASP A 681 4.15 31.09 7.92
CA ASP A 681 4.24 29.64 7.69
C ASP A 681 5.52 29.21 6.95
N GLY A 682 6.49 30.12 6.78
CA GLY A 682 7.74 29.88 6.07
C GLY A 682 8.93 30.61 6.70
N TYR A 683 9.90 30.93 5.87
CA TYR A 683 11.16 31.56 6.28
C TYR A 683 11.54 32.67 5.32
N GLU A 684 12.19 33.71 5.88
CA GLU A 684 12.79 34.79 5.12
C GLU A 684 14.31 34.76 5.26
N GLY A 685 15.00 34.78 4.12
CA GLY A 685 16.43 34.93 4.02
C GLY A 685 16.81 36.40 3.76
N SER A 686 17.65 36.97 4.60
CA SER A 686 18.19 38.33 4.47
C SER A 686 19.71 38.35 4.53
N SER A 687 20.32 39.40 3.98
CA SER A 687 21.76 39.57 4.06
C SER A 687 22.24 39.79 5.50
N ARG A 688 23.27 39.08 5.95
CA ARG A 688 23.92 39.29 7.26
C ARG A 688 24.57 40.64 7.40
N ASN A 689 24.93 41.28 6.29
CA ASN A 689 25.63 42.57 6.27
C ASN A 689 24.68 43.77 6.19
N GLY A 690 23.36 43.60 6.56
CA GLY A 690 22.45 44.72 6.62
C GLY A 690 21.75 45.03 5.29
N GLY A 691 21.42 44.02 4.49
CA GLY A 691 20.54 44.13 3.32
C GLY A 691 19.11 43.72 3.62
N GLY A 692 18.18 44.06 2.70
CA GLY A 692 16.78 43.65 2.77
C GLY A 692 16.57 42.15 2.58
N LYS A 693 15.30 41.74 2.58
CA LYS A 693 14.87 40.41 2.23
C LYS A 693 15.38 40.01 0.83
N ARG A 694 15.98 38.86 0.73
CA ARG A 694 16.55 38.30 -0.52
C ARG A 694 15.76 37.10 -1.00
N TRP A 695 15.47 36.17 -0.07
CA TRP A 695 14.85 34.90 -0.38
C TRP A 695 13.67 34.60 0.54
N THR A 696 12.80 33.71 0.09
CA THR A 696 11.81 33.02 0.93
C THR A 696 11.92 31.53 0.76
N GLY A 697 11.59 30.77 1.79
CA GLY A 697 11.62 29.32 1.75
C GLY A 697 10.57 28.69 2.66
N SER A 698 10.16 27.50 2.32
CA SER A 698 9.32 26.63 3.16
C SER A 698 10.19 25.71 4.04
N ARG A 699 9.54 24.94 4.91
CA ARG A 699 10.22 23.87 5.65
C ARG A 699 10.82 22.83 4.71
N ALA A 700 10.11 22.47 3.62
CA ALA A 700 10.56 21.54 2.59
C ALA A 700 11.77 22.06 1.80
N ASP A 701 12.07 23.36 1.82
CA ASP A 701 13.26 23.92 1.21
C ASP A 701 14.44 23.96 2.20
N LEU A 702 14.21 24.50 3.41
CA LEU A 702 15.29 24.71 4.37
C LEU A 702 15.82 23.40 4.98
N VAL A 703 15.06 22.31 4.93
CA VAL A 703 15.52 21.01 5.41
C VAL A 703 16.80 20.55 4.70
N PHE A 704 17.02 20.92 3.42
CA PHE A 704 18.22 20.60 2.68
C PHE A 704 19.47 21.36 3.15
N GLY A 705 19.29 22.41 3.91
CA GLY A 705 20.40 23.13 4.56
C GLY A 705 20.55 22.79 6.04
N SER A 706 19.54 22.21 6.68
CA SER A 706 19.50 21.96 8.14
C SER A 706 19.67 20.49 8.53
N ASN A 707 19.07 19.55 7.80
CA ASN A 707 19.28 18.13 8.06
C ASN A 707 20.66 17.70 7.56
N SER A 708 21.46 17.07 8.41
CA SER A 708 22.86 16.76 8.12
C SER A 708 23.07 15.85 6.90
N VAL A 709 22.16 14.89 6.67
CA VAL A 709 22.24 13.96 5.52
C VAL A 709 21.89 14.68 4.22
N LEU A 710 20.73 15.37 4.21
CA LEU A 710 20.32 16.13 3.02
C LEU A 710 21.27 17.28 2.71
N ARG A 711 21.83 17.93 3.74
CA ARG A 711 22.86 18.97 3.57
C ARG A 711 24.12 18.41 2.93
N ALA A 712 24.58 17.24 3.35
CA ALA A 712 25.77 16.63 2.75
C ALA A 712 25.60 16.38 1.24
N VAL A 713 24.40 15.98 0.80
CA VAL A 713 24.08 15.84 -0.63
C VAL A 713 23.98 17.22 -1.31
N ALA A 714 23.30 18.18 -0.67
CA ALA A 714 23.17 19.55 -1.19
C ALA A 714 24.55 20.22 -1.39
N GLU A 715 25.51 19.98 -0.50
CA GLU A 715 26.88 20.51 -0.61
C GLU A 715 27.62 19.96 -1.85
N VAL A 716 27.38 18.73 -2.27
CA VAL A 716 27.92 18.18 -3.53
C VAL A 716 27.46 19.02 -4.71
N TYR A 717 26.17 19.36 -4.75
CA TYR A 717 25.61 20.15 -5.85
C TYR A 717 25.95 21.64 -5.75
N ALA A 718 26.17 22.18 -4.55
CA ALA A 718 26.56 23.57 -4.33
C ALA A 718 28.04 23.85 -4.58
N SER A 719 28.87 22.81 -4.69
CA SER A 719 30.33 22.96 -4.92
C SER A 719 30.60 23.59 -6.28
N ALA A 720 31.75 24.26 -6.42
CA ALA A 720 32.14 25.00 -7.64
C ALA A 720 32.17 24.14 -8.91
N ASP A 721 32.36 22.84 -8.76
CA ASP A 721 32.34 21.83 -9.84
C ASP A 721 31.06 21.00 -9.86
N GLY A 722 30.07 21.32 -8.99
CA GLY A 722 28.86 20.54 -8.77
C GLY A 722 27.76 20.71 -9.81
N GLU A 723 27.74 21.82 -10.57
CA GLU A 723 26.62 22.15 -11.46
C GLU A 723 26.36 21.11 -12.55
N LYS A 724 27.45 20.67 -13.22
CA LYS A 724 27.29 19.63 -14.26
C LYS A 724 26.74 18.33 -13.70
N LYS A 725 27.25 17.90 -12.54
CA LYS A 725 26.73 16.70 -11.87
C LYS A 725 25.26 16.85 -11.50
N PHE A 726 24.89 18.00 -10.92
CA PHE A 726 23.50 18.31 -10.58
C PHE A 726 22.57 18.18 -11.79
N VAL A 727 22.93 18.80 -12.92
CA VAL A 727 22.13 18.75 -14.16
C VAL A 727 21.96 17.30 -14.63
N GLN A 728 23.01 16.49 -14.61
CA GLN A 728 22.97 15.09 -15.00
C GLN A 728 22.07 14.27 -14.06
N ASP A 729 22.24 14.43 -12.76
CA ASP A 729 21.46 13.71 -11.75
C ASP A 729 19.97 14.13 -11.79
N PHE A 730 19.68 15.41 -12.02
CA PHE A 730 18.31 15.89 -12.22
C PHE A 730 17.66 15.25 -13.45
N VAL A 731 18.35 15.25 -14.60
CA VAL A 731 17.83 14.64 -15.83
C VAL A 731 17.57 13.15 -15.65
N ALA A 732 18.46 12.43 -14.98
CA ALA A 732 18.30 11.00 -14.70
C ALA A 732 17.11 10.74 -13.77
N ALA A 733 17.01 11.47 -12.67
CA ALA A 733 15.89 11.34 -11.72
C ALA A 733 14.56 11.76 -12.35
N TRP A 734 14.54 12.81 -13.16
CA TRP A 734 13.36 13.24 -13.93
C TRP A 734 12.88 12.14 -14.87
N ALA A 735 13.77 11.62 -15.73
CA ALA A 735 13.43 10.54 -16.67
C ALA A 735 12.89 9.31 -15.94
N ARG A 736 13.49 8.94 -14.80
CA ARG A 736 13.01 7.82 -13.98
C ARG A 736 11.59 8.04 -13.49
N VAL A 737 11.26 9.23 -12.97
CA VAL A 737 9.88 9.51 -12.51
C VAL A 737 8.87 9.44 -13.65
N MET A 738 9.24 9.91 -14.85
CA MET A 738 8.37 9.84 -16.03
C MET A 738 8.11 8.41 -16.50
N GLU A 739 8.90 7.42 -16.08
CA GLU A 739 8.82 6.03 -16.55
C GLU A 739 8.44 5.01 -15.47
N LEU A 740 8.11 5.44 -14.25
CA LEU A 740 7.80 4.53 -13.13
C LEU A 740 6.63 3.57 -13.41
N ASP A 741 5.71 3.94 -14.26
CA ASP A 741 4.53 3.15 -14.66
C ASP A 741 4.70 2.40 -16.00
N ARG A 742 5.91 2.34 -16.54
CA ARG A 742 6.23 1.69 -17.83
C ARG A 742 6.65 0.23 -17.64
N TYR A 743 5.68 -0.60 -17.27
CA TYR A 743 5.90 -2.05 -17.04
C TYR A 743 6.20 -2.85 -18.32
N ASP A 744 6.07 -2.25 -19.47
CA ASP A 744 6.47 -2.79 -20.76
C ASP A 744 7.97 -2.66 -21.05
N LEU A 745 8.64 -1.73 -20.35
CA LEU A 745 10.10 -1.52 -20.46
C LEU A 745 10.89 -2.32 -19.42
N HIS A 746 10.29 -2.58 -18.28
CA HIS A 746 10.90 -3.27 -17.14
C HIS A 746 9.99 -4.46 -16.76
N ARG A 747 10.23 -5.61 -17.38
CA ARG A 747 9.55 -6.86 -17.07
C ARG A 747 10.47 -7.80 -16.34
#